data_e2d2b5e40c494e27214540aa6d040142
#
_entry.id   e2d2b5e40c494e27214540aa6d040142
#
_cell.length_a   1.000
_cell.length_b   1.000
_cell.length_c   1.000
_cell.angle_alpha   90.00
_cell.angle_beta   90.00
_cell.angle_gamma   90.00
#
_symmetry.space_group_name_H-M   'P 1'
#
loop_
_entity.id
_entity.type
_entity.pdbx_description
1 polymer ?
#
loop_
_entity_poly.entity_id
_entity_poly.type
_entity_poly.pdbx_seq_one_letter_code
_entity_poly.pdbx_strand_id
1 'polypeptide(L)'
;MSGKFVRASKYRHVFGQAAKKELQYEKLKVTNNAWDSNLLKTNGKFIAVNWNASGGGAFAVIPIEEVGKAPDQVPLFRGHTAQVLDTDFDPFNDYRIASGSDDSKIGIWDIPENYKFHDHVDEDGEPIDIKPVKFLTGHARKVGHVLYHPVAENVLASSSGDYTVKLWNVETGKDMITLKHPDMVTSMSFSYDGNYLATVARDKKLRVWNIREEKIVSEGPAHTGAKNQRVVWLGNSDRLATTGFSKLSDRQIGIWDAFNIEKGDLGGFYTVDQSSGILMPFYDEGNKILYLVGKGDGNIRYYEFQNDELFELSEFQSTEAQRGFAVAPKRMVNVKENEVLKGFKTVVDQRIEPVSFFVPRRSEEFQEDIYPDAPSNKPALTAEEWFSGKSVEGPILVSMRSIYDGSAPSFHEAKRPQQPTTQETALEEKKEQPKVEKPISESEKEVKQEAPKSPSPLKSASSSSTINHVLKEDNSINKLLKKSSDIDQVNNAEDPSRDTSGWEEADDEPAPIKIETPASPTETKKDRTPKVEPSKELKPEPVSIATDRKQEQSLPQEEKSSEKTKSPEQEKSATSPSSITAAKTAITASSKEEPSAAKTSPKSLGLKQSVEKLSTLVLQLEDVVDKLMKANLDKDERLLKLEQKIGELSK
;
A
#
# COMPACT_ATOMS: atom_id res chain seq x y z
N MET A 1 39.02 -21.97 1.81
CA MET A 1 37.68 -21.48 2.26
C MET A 1 37.56 -20.06 1.80
N SER A 2 36.81 -19.78 0.72
CA SER A 2 36.49 -18.42 0.32
C SER A 2 35.51 -17.87 1.35
N GLY A 3 35.98 -16.96 2.22
CA GLY A 3 35.10 -16.24 3.11
C GLY A 3 34.11 -15.46 2.26
N LYS A 4 32.81 -15.79 2.33
CA LYS A 4 31.76 -14.95 1.80
C LYS A 4 31.91 -13.59 2.49
N PHE A 5 32.33 -12.57 1.76
CA PHE A 5 32.27 -11.20 2.23
C PHE A 5 30.80 -10.88 2.51
N VAL A 6 30.47 -10.79 3.77
CA VAL A 6 29.13 -10.41 4.18
C VAL A 6 29.07 -8.88 4.16
N ARG A 7 28.19 -8.30 3.33
CA ARG A 7 27.99 -6.84 3.25
C ARG A 7 27.76 -6.25 4.64
N ALA A 8 28.48 -5.21 4.97
CA ALA A 8 28.22 -4.45 6.18
C ALA A 8 26.93 -3.65 6.03
N SER A 9 25.98 -3.84 6.93
CA SER A 9 24.75 -3.05 7.03
C SER A 9 24.41 -2.82 8.48
N LYS A 10 24.09 -1.58 8.82
CA LYS A 10 23.60 -1.18 10.15
C LYS A 10 22.18 -1.69 10.42
N TYR A 11 21.44 -2.08 9.39
CA TYR A 11 20.06 -2.56 9.44
C TYR A 11 19.91 -4.07 9.36
N ARG A 12 20.99 -4.84 9.26
CA ARG A 12 20.96 -6.32 9.15
C ARG A 12 20.09 -7.00 10.20
N HIS A 13 20.05 -6.45 11.39
CA HIS A 13 19.35 -7.03 12.55
C HIS A 13 18.10 -6.24 12.94
N VAL A 14 17.57 -5.41 12.03
CA VAL A 14 16.24 -4.81 12.21
C VAL A 14 15.24 -5.94 12.43
N PHE A 15 14.38 -5.77 13.41
CA PHE A 15 13.30 -6.71 13.71
C PHE A 15 11.99 -5.99 13.95
N GLY A 16 10.89 -6.61 13.53
CA GLY A 16 9.54 -6.15 13.81
C GLY A 16 8.99 -6.75 15.09
N GLN A 17 8.24 -5.97 15.84
CA GLN A 17 7.56 -6.39 17.07
C GLN A 17 6.12 -5.91 17.05
N ALA A 18 5.18 -6.84 17.20
CA ALA A 18 3.77 -6.52 17.39
C ALA A 18 3.52 -5.93 18.77
N ALA A 19 2.59 -4.98 18.85
CA ALA A 19 2.17 -4.41 20.13
C ALA A 19 1.44 -5.46 20.99
N LYS A 20 1.53 -5.29 22.31
CA LYS A 20 0.76 -6.09 23.26
C LYS A 20 -0.74 -5.93 22.99
N LYS A 21 -1.52 -6.94 23.35
CA LYS A 21 -2.96 -6.98 23.10
C LYS A 21 -3.71 -5.76 23.67
N GLU A 22 -3.26 -5.26 24.80
CA GLU A 22 -3.84 -4.10 25.49
C GLU A 22 -3.66 -2.78 24.71
N LEU A 23 -2.70 -2.74 23.76
CA LEU A 23 -2.40 -1.60 22.90
C LEU A 23 -2.98 -1.75 21.49
N GLN A 24 -3.83 -2.74 21.26
CA GLN A 24 -4.51 -2.96 19.98
C GLN A 24 -5.90 -2.30 20.01
N TYR A 25 -6.45 -2.07 18.82
CA TYR A 25 -7.80 -1.51 18.63
C TYR A 25 -8.72 -2.64 18.17
N GLU A 26 -9.71 -2.97 18.98
CA GLU A 26 -10.57 -4.14 18.77
C GLU A 26 -12.02 -3.75 18.43
N LYS A 27 -12.79 -4.70 17.87
CA LYS A 27 -14.20 -4.58 17.52
C LYS A 27 -14.47 -3.51 16.45
N LEU A 28 -13.55 -3.36 15.52
CA LEU A 28 -13.68 -2.49 14.38
C LEU A 28 -14.49 -3.18 13.26
N LYS A 29 -14.97 -2.38 12.30
CA LYS A 29 -15.70 -2.87 11.12
C LYS A 29 -15.02 -2.38 9.86
N VAL A 30 -13.87 -2.99 9.50
CA VAL A 30 -13.10 -2.62 8.31
C VAL A 30 -13.87 -3.07 7.06
N THR A 31 -13.93 -2.22 6.02
CA THR A 31 -14.62 -2.54 4.77
C THR A 31 -13.97 -3.69 4.01
N ASN A 32 -14.77 -4.47 3.32
CA ASN A 32 -14.31 -5.53 2.43
C ASN A 32 -14.11 -5.07 0.97
N ASN A 33 -14.58 -3.88 0.61
CA ASN A 33 -14.77 -3.49 -0.78
C ASN A 33 -13.72 -2.52 -1.34
N ALA A 34 -12.75 -2.04 -0.56
CA ALA A 34 -11.70 -1.12 -1.01
C ALA A 34 -10.40 -1.88 -1.36
N TRP A 35 -10.44 -2.74 -2.36
CA TRP A 35 -9.35 -3.66 -2.73
C TRP A 35 -8.06 -2.98 -3.14
N ASP A 36 -8.14 -1.83 -3.82
CA ASP A 36 -6.99 -1.08 -4.30
C ASP A 36 -6.41 -0.10 -3.27
N SER A 37 -7.10 0.14 -2.17
CA SER A 37 -6.65 0.98 -1.05
C SER A 37 -5.76 0.19 -0.09
N ASN A 38 -4.98 0.92 0.72
CA ASN A 38 -4.27 0.36 1.87
C ASN A 38 -5.18 0.15 3.09
N LEU A 39 -6.48 0.50 3.01
CA LEU A 39 -7.53 0.41 4.04
C LEU A 39 -7.28 1.24 5.29
N LEU A 40 -6.05 1.55 5.58
CA LEU A 40 -5.58 2.34 6.72
C LEU A 40 -4.72 3.50 6.26
N LYS A 41 -4.84 4.63 6.95
CA LYS A 41 -3.89 5.75 6.89
C LYS A 41 -3.63 6.27 8.30
N THR A 42 -2.47 6.85 8.52
CA THR A 42 -2.14 7.47 9.81
C THR A 42 -1.22 8.66 9.63
N ASN A 43 -1.41 9.67 10.44
CA ASN A 43 -0.50 10.82 10.55
C ASN A 43 0.33 10.78 11.84
N GLY A 44 0.23 9.68 12.60
CA GLY A 44 0.90 9.52 13.89
C GLY A 44 0.13 10.08 15.09
N LYS A 45 -1.01 10.75 14.85
CA LYS A 45 -1.96 11.24 15.86
C LYS A 45 -3.29 10.51 15.78
N PHE A 46 -3.71 10.21 14.56
CA PHE A 46 -4.94 9.52 14.23
C PHE A 46 -4.69 8.35 13.27
N ILE A 47 -5.58 7.38 13.29
CA ILE A 47 -5.68 6.28 12.33
C ILE A 47 -7.01 6.42 11.61
N ALA A 48 -7.00 6.59 10.28
CA ALA A 48 -8.20 6.51 9.46
C ALA A 48 -8.42 5.08 8.98
N VAL A 49 -9.67 4.63 9.01
CA VAL A 49 -10.08 3.27 8.66
C VAL A 49 -11.27 3.33 7.71
N ASN A 50 -11.14 2.74 6.54
CA ASN A 50 -12.29 2.57 5.65
C ASN A 50 -13.31 1.65 6.32
N TRP A 51 -14.52 2.19 6.61
CA TRP A 51 -15.48 1.52 7.48
C TRP A 51 -16.57 0.80 6.69
N ASN A 52 -16.96 -0.38 7.17
CA ASN A 52 -18.10 -1.10 6.65
C ASN A 52 -19.39 -0.59 7.32
N ALA A 53 -20.00 0.42 6.71
CA ALA A 53 -21.24 1.04 7.20
C ALA A 53 -22.44 0.64 6.33
N SER A 54 -23.60 0.45 6.95
CA SER A 54 -24.86 0.32 6.23
C SER A 54 -25.14 1.59 5.42
N GLY A 55 -25.44 1.44 4.12
CA GLY A 55 -25.60 2.58 3.19
C GLY A 55 -24.29 3.14 2.64
N GLY A 56 -23.12 2.57 2.96
CA GLY A 56 -21.80 3.01 2.47
C GLY A 56 -21.39 4.40 2.95
N GLY A 57 -20.42 4.98 2.30
CA GLY A 57 -20.09 6.41 2.39
C GLY A 57 -19.51 6.90 3.71
N ALA A 58 -18.89 6.03 4.51
CA ALA A 58 -18.30 6.39 5.79
C ALA A 58 -16.90 5.79 6.00
N PHE A 59 -16.10 6.48 6.80
CA PHE A 59 -14.86 5.96 7.37
C PHE A 59 -14.77 6.38 8.84
N ALA A 60 -13.93 5.69 9.61
CA ALA A 60 -13.68 6.02 11.00
C ALA A 60 -12.31 6.70 11.15
N VAL A 61 -12.18 7.56 12.13
CA VAL A 61 -10.89 8.12 12.57
C VAL A 61 -10.73 7.77 14.06
N ILE A 62 -9.60 7.20 14.41
CA ILE A 62 -9.32 6.72 15.77
C ILE A 62 -8.10 7.46 16.28
N PRO A 63 -8.19 8.23 17.39
CA PRO A 63 -7.02 8.76 18.07
C PRO A 63 -6.08 7.61 18.49
N ILE A 64 -4.79 7.75 18.25
CA ILE A 64 -3.81 6.68 18.56
C ILE A 64 -3.79 6.33 20.05
N GLU A 65 -4.14 7.28 20.90
CA GLU A 65 -4.18 7.08 22.35
C GLU A 65 -5.41 6.26 22.80
N GLU A 66 -6.47 6.18 22.00
CA GLU A 66 -7.70 5.48 22.33
C GLU A 66 -7.64 4.00 21.95
N VAL A 67 -6.77 3.25 22.61
CA VAL A 67 -6.62 1.81 22.43
C VAL A 67 -7.76 1.01 23.08
N GLY A 68 -7.86 -0.26 22.70
CA GLY A 68 -8.79 -1.21 23.29
C GLY A 68 -10.03 -1.47 22.45
N LYS A 69 -11.12 -1.83 23.11
CA LYS A 69 -12.33 -2.29 22.44
C LYS A 69 -13.27 -1.13 22.12
N ALA A 70 -13.58 -0.94 20.85
CA ALA A 70 -14.55 0.06 20.41
C ALA A 70 -15.96 -0.19 20.97
N PRO A 71 -16.75 0.86 21.25
CA PRO A 71 -18.16 0.74 21.59
C PRO A 71 -18.99 0.10 20.46
N ASP A 72 -20.24 -0.24 20.70
CA ASP A 72 -21.10 -0.84 19.68
C ASP A 72 -21.47 0.14 18.58
N GLN A 73 -21.66 1.38 18.94
CA GLN A 73 -21.88 2.50 18.06
C GLN A 73 -20.69 3.46 18.20
N VAL A 74 -20.19 3.94 17.08
CA VAL A 74 -19.02 4.82 17.00
C VAL A 74 -19.33 6.02 16.11
N PRO A 75 -18.74 7.19 16.39
CA PRO A 75 -18.83 8.35 15.51
C PRO A 75 -18.11 8.05 14.19
N LEU A 76 -18.76 8.32 13.08
CA LEU A 76 -18.22 8.11 11.75
C LEU A 76 -18.13 9.42 10.97
N PHE A 77 -17.14 9.50 10.09
CA PHE A 77 -17.03 10.54 9.08
C PHE A 77 -17.95 10.16 7.92
N ARG A 78 -19.17 10.70 7.94
CA ARG A 78 -20.27 10.30 7.06
C ARG A 78 -20.80 11.46 6.23
N GLY A 79 -20.81 11.30 4.91
CA GLY A 79 -21.31 12.33 3.97
C GLY A 79 -21.29 11.91 2.51
N HIS A 80 -20.49 10.91 2.16
CA HIS A 80 -20.53 10.29 0.84
C HIS A 80 -21.80 9.48 0.63
N THR A 81 -22.26 9.41 -0.61
CA THR A 81 -23.46 8.63 -0.99
C THR A 81 -23.15 7.21 -1.45
N ALA A 82 -21.87 6.87 -1.62
CA ALA A 82 -21.37 5.56 -1.96
C ALA A 82 -20.10 5.28 -1.16
N GLN A 83 -19.51 4.09 -1.32
CA GLN A 83 -18.38 3.64 -0.51
C GLN A 83 -17.17 4.57 -0.58
N VAL A 84 -16.52 4.78 0.57
CA VAL A 84 -15.20 5.39 0.65
C VAL A 84 -14.16 4.36 0.22
N LEU A 85 -13.38 4.69 -0.81
CA LEU A 85 -12.38 3.80 -1.39
C LEU A 85 -10.99 4.05 -0.84
N ASP A 86 -10.63 5.32 -0.59
CA ASP A 86 -9.33 5.69 -0.05
C ASP A 86 -9.43 6.94 0.82
N THR A 87 -8.46 7.11 1.72
CA THR A 87 -8.33 8.31 2.57
C THR A 87 -6.87 8.72 2.64
N ASP A 88 -6.60 10.01 2.86
CA ASP A 88 -5.24 10.50 3.11
C ASP A 88 -5.27 11.71 4.06
N PHE A 89 -4.31 11.76 5.00
CA PHE A 89 -4.17 12.89 5.91
C PHE A 89 -3.37 14.01 5.26
N ASP A 90 -3.75 15.25 5.56
CA ASP A 90 -2.95 16.42 5.20
C ASP A 90 -1.61 16.38 5.99
N PRO A 91 -0.44 16.36 5.31
CA PRO A 91 0.85 16.28 6.00
C PRO A 91 1.18 17.54 6.82
N PHE A 92 0.47 18.65 6.58
CA PHE A 92 0.71 19.96 7.21
C PHE A 92 -0.37 20.34 8.23
N ASN A 93 -1.52 19.65 8.21
CA ASN A 93 -2.59 19.83 9.19
C ASN A 93 -3.05 18.48 9.74
N ASP A 94 -2.57 18.13 10.95
CA ASP A 94 -2.88 16.86 11.61
C ASP A 94 -4.39 16.61 11.79
N TYR A 95 -5.23 17.66 11.75
CA TYR A 95 -6.67 17.56 11.94
C TYR A 95 -7.46 17.56 10.62
N ARG A 96 -6.80 17.47 9.47
CA ARG A 96 -7.45 17.42 8.16
C ARG A 96 -7.22 16.09 7.45
N ILE A 97 -8.30 15.58 6.83
CA ILE A 97 -8.26 14.34 6.05
C ILE A 97 -9.08 14.50 4.78
N ALA A 98 -8.61 13.91 3.68
CA ALA A 98 -9.34 13.77 2.43
C ALA A 98 -9.83 12.34 2.26
N SER A 99 -10.97 12.15 1.59
CA SER A 99 -11.50 10.83 1.23
C SER A 99 -11.95 10.80 -0.22
N GLY A 100 -11.62 9.72 -0.94
CA GLY A 100 -12.14 9.42 -2.28
C GLY A 100 -13.23 8.36 -2.21
N SER A 101 -14.27 8.50 -3.03
CA SER A 101 -15.43 7.61 -2.96
C SER A 101 -15.91 7.15 -4.35
N ASP A 102 -16.66 6.07 -4.33
CA ASP A 102 -17.37 5.52 -5.50
C ASP A 102 -18.47 6.47 -6.01
N ASP A 103 -18.86 7.48 -5.23
CA ASP A 103 -19.77 8.56 -5.64
C ASP A 103 -19.13 9.65 -6.52
N SER A 104 -17.90 9.43 -6.98
CA SER A 104 -17.09 10.33 -7.82
C SER A 104 -16.70 11.66 -7.17
N LYS A 105 -16.83 11.80 -5.86
CA LYS A 105 -16.46 12.99 -5.10
C LYS A 105 -15.27 12.73 -4.19
N ILE A 106 -14.62 13.84 -3.84
CA ILE A 106 -13.61 13.85 -2.79
C ILE A 106 -14.18 14.67 -1.63
N GLY A 107 -14.23 14.08 -0.44
CA GLY A 107 -14.61 14.77 0.79
C GLY A 107 -13.38 15.36 1.47
N ILE A 108 -13.49 16.60 1.95
CA ILE A 108 -12.50 17.23 2.84
C ILE A 108 -13.14 17.37 4.21
N TRP A 109 -12.45 16.91 5.23
CA TRP A 109 -12.95 16.78 6.58
C TRP A 109 -11.99 17.42 7.56
N ASP A 110 -12.51 18.15 8.53
CA ASP A 110 -11.76 18.62 9.68
C ASP A 110 -12.16 17.78 10.92
N ILE A 111 -11.17 17.27 11.63
CA ILE A 111 -11.35 16.50 12.86
C ILE A 111 -11.49 17.52 14.00
N PRO A 112 -12.57 17.49 14.80
CA PRO A 112 -12.70 18.38 15.93
C PRO A 112 -11.55 18.22 16.94
N GLU A 113 -11.07 19.33 17.54
CA GLU A 113 -9.96 19.28 18.50
C GLU A 113 -10.25 18.40 19.74
N ASN A 114 -11.51 18.35 20.16
CA ASN A 114 -12.00 17.53 21.26
C ASN A 114 -12.57 16.17 20.83
N TYR A 115 -12.29 15.75 19.58
CA TYR A 115 -12.79 14.50 19.04
C TYR A 115 -12.27 13.30 19.81
N LYS A 116 -13.19 12.37 20.12
CA LYS A 116 -12.89 11.06 20.71
C LYS A 116 -13.65 9.99 19.93
N PHE A 117 -13.01 8.88 19.71
CA PHE A 117 -13.65 7.76 19.01
C PHE A 117 -14.58 6.96 19.94
N HIS A 118 -14.23 6.89 21.24
CA HIS A 118 -15.02 6.13 22.22
C HIS A 118 -16.13 6.93 22.88
N ASP A 119 -16.08 8.26 22.87
CA ASP A 119 -16.94 9.11 23.70
C ASP A 119 -17.33 10.43 22.99
N HIS A 120 -17.53 10.38 21.66
CA HIS A 120 -18.04 11.52 20.89
C HIS A 120 -19.54 11.33 20.67
N VAL A 121 -20.32 11.62 21.71
CA VAL A 121 -21.76 11.39 21.77
C VAL A 121 -22.53 12.67 22.07
N ASP A 122 -23.80 12.69 21.72
CA ASP A 122 -24.73 13.77 22.07
C ASP A 122 -25.29 13.61 23.51
N GLU A 123 -26.25 14.46 23.87
CA GLU A 123 -26.90 14.45 25.20
C GLU A 123 -27.68 13.15 25.46
N ASP A 124 -28.12 12.47 24.41
CA ASP A 124 -28.86 11.19 24.47
C ASP A 124 -27.91 9.97 24.49
N GLY A 125 -26.60 10.19 24.35
CA GLY A 125 -25.57 9.14 24.32
C GLY A 125 -25.39 8.48 22.94
N GLU A 126 -25.98 9.05 21.88
CA GLU A 126 -25.80 8.58 20.51
C GLU A 126 -24.55 9.20 19.86
N PRO A 127 -23.79 8.45 19.03
CA PRO A 127 -22.57 8.96 18.43
C PRO A 127 -22.84 10.08 17.42
N ILE A 128 -22.09 11.16 17.53
CA ILE A 128 -22.16 12.31 16.62
C ILE A 128 -21.30 12.06 15.39
N ASP A 129 -21.95 11.88 14.24
CA ASP A 129 -21.26 11.75 12.95
C ASP A 129 -20.64 13.08 12.50
N ILE A 130 -19.39 13.02 12.04
CA ILE A 130 -18.69 14.17 11.47
C ILE A 130 -19.11 14.35 10.01
N LYS A 131 -19.38 15.59 9.60
CA LYS A 131 -19.73 15.94 8.21
C LYS A 131 -18.54 16.55 7.48
N PRO A 132 -18.46 16.40 6.14
CA PRO A 132 -17.38 17.03 5.38
C PRO A 132 -17.51 18.55 5.39
N VAL A 133 -16.39 19.24 5.46
CA VAL A 133 -16.32 20.70 5.30
C VAL A 133 -16.70 21.11 3.89
N LYS A 134 -16.25 20.33 2.90
CA LYS A 134 -16.58 20.50 1.48
C LYS A 134 -16.42 19.22 0.70
N PHE A 135 -17.04 19.20 -0.49
CA PHE A 135 -16.78 18.21 -1.52
C PHE A 135 -16.08 18.86 -2.71
N LEU A 136 -15.02 18.20 -3.23
CA LEU A 136 -14.41 18.51 -4.51
C LEU A 136 -15.11 17.65 -5.56
N THR A 137 -15.63 18.31 -6.61
CA THR A 137 -16.40 17.66 -7.67
C THR A 137 -15.80 17.99 -9.02
N GLY A 138 -15.70 17.01 -9.91
CA GLY A 138 -15.08 17.19 -11.24
C GLY A 138 -14.62 15.88 -11.88
N HIS A 139 -14.58 14.77 -11.12
CA HIS A 139 -14.46 13.45 -11.67
C HIS A 139 -15.80 12.91 -12.17
N ALA A 140 -15.78 12.19 -13.30
CA ALA A 140 -16.97 11.59 -13.89
C ALA A 140 -17.30 10.19 -13.37
N ARG A 141 -16.34 9.52 -12.71
CA ARG A 141 -16.47 8.18 -12.14
C ARG A 141 -15.79 8.12 -10.77
N LYS A 142 -15.91 6.98 -10.10
CA LYS A 142 -15.35 6.70 -8.78
C LYS A 142 -13.92 7.21 -8.60
N VAL A 143 -13.63 7.77 -7.44
CA VAL A 143 -12.29 8.20 -7.03
C VAL A 143 -11.63 7.07 -6.25
N GLY A 144 -10.63 6.42 -6.86
CA GLY A 144 -9.97 5.25 -6.29
C GLY A 144 -8.85 5.56 -5.31
N HIS A 145 -8.12 6.66 -5.54
CA HIS A 145 -7.00 7.08 -4.69
C HIS A 145 -7.00 8.58 -4.48
N VAL A 146 -6.58 8.98 -3.29
CA VAL A 146 -6.28 10.36 -2.92
C VAL A 146 -4.90 10.43 -2.27
N LEU A 147 -4.15 11.51 -2.56
CA LEU A 147 -2.78 11.66 -2.07
C LEU A 147 -2.46 13.15 -1.92
N TYR A 148 -2.17 13.59 -0.71
CA TYR A 148 -1.70 14.95 -0.47
C TYR A 148 -0.28 15.17 -1.00
N HIS A 149 -0.02 16.41 -1.38
CA HIS A 149 1.27 16.82 -1.90
C HIS A 149 2.34 16.87 -0.79
N PRO A 150 3.58 16.40 -1.06
CA PRO A 150 4.58 16.27 0.00
C PRO A 150 5.22 17.59 0.46
N VAL A 151 5.13 18.67 -0.33
CA VAL A 151 5.83 19.95 -0.01
C VAL A 151 4.92 21.17 -0.04
N ALA A 152 3.76 21.10 -0.70
CA ALA A 152 2.82 22.23 -0.82
C ALA A 152 1.52 21.96 -0.06
N GLU A 153 1.16 22.87 0.84
CA GLU A 153 -0.12 22.79 1.57
C GLU A 153 -1.32 22.99 0.64
N ASN A 154 -2.46 22.39 1.00
CA ASN A 154 -3.71 22.50 0.25
C ASN A 154 -3.64 22.03 -1.22
N VAL A 155 -2.66 21.20 -1.57
CA VAL A 155 -2.56 20.52 -2.87
C VAL A 155 -2.85 19.03 -2.69
N LEU A 156 -3.81 18.51 -3.44
CA LEU A 156 -4.25 17.11 -3.39
C LEU A 156 -4.29 16.52 -4.80
N ALA A 157 -3.75 15.32 -4.96
CA ALA A 157 -3.92 14.50 -6.16
C ALA A 157 -5.03 13.47 -5.95
N SER A 158 -5.80 13.16 -7.01
CA SER A 158 -6.78 12.08 -7.00
C SER A 158 -6.76 11.31 -8.30
N SER A 159 -6.91 10.00 -8.26
CA SER A 159 -7.10 9.16 -9.45
C SER A 159 -8.50 8.60 -9.50
N SER A 160 -9.06 8.49 -10.72
CA SER A 160 -10.44 8.09 -10.91
C SER A 160 -10.61 7.01 -12.00
N GLY A 161 -11.73 6.30 -11.93
CA GLY A 161 -12.21 5.41 -12.98
C GLY A 161 -12.59 6.11 -14.28
N ASP A 162 -12.52 7.45 -14.35
CA ASP A 162 -12.63 8.23 -15.58
C ASP A 162 -11.28 8.35 -16.34
N TYR A 163 -10.28 7.62 -15.88
CA TYR A 163 -8.91 7.55 -16.45
C TYR A 163 -8.13 8.86 -16.34
N THR A 164 -8.50 9.70 -15.37
CA THR A 164 -7.76 10.94 -15.10
C THR A 164 -7.15 10.92 -13.71
N VAL A 165 -6.01 11.61 -13.58
CA VAL A 165 -5.50 12.09 -12.30
C VAL A 165 -5.69 13.60 -12.29
N LYS A 166 -6.31 14.12 -11.24
CA LYS A 166 -6.51 15.56 -11.06
C LYS A 166 -5.72 16.07 -9.86
N LEU A 167 -5.16 17.27 -10.00
CA LEU A 167 -4.56 18.05 -8.91
C LEU A 167 -5.52 19.17 -8.52
N TRP A 168 -5.81 19.24 -7.25
CA TRP A 168 -6.78 20.16 -6.69
C TRP A 168 -6.10 21.21 -5.80
N ASN A 169 -6.55 22.43 -5.90
CA ASN A 169 -6.37 23.38 -4.81
C ASN A 169 -7.53 23.16 -3.82
N VAL A 170 -7.20 22.56 -2.66
CA VAL A 170 -8.19 22.18 -1.64
C VAL A 170 -8.88 23.41 -1.05
N GLU A 171 -8.17 24.54 -0.93
CA GLU A 171 -8.72 25.79 -0.39
C GLU A 171 -9.80 26.37 -1.29
N THR A 172 -9.53 26.48 -2.59
CA THR A 172 -10.50 27.00 -3.56
C THR A 172 -11.52 25.97 -4.03
N GLY A 173 -11.21 24.67 -3.87
CA GLY A 173 -12.04 23.55 -4.31
C GLY A 173 -11.99 23.29 -5.82
N LYS A 174 -11.02 23.87 -6.55
CA LYS A 174 -10.89 23.76 -8.00
C LYS A 174 -9.87 22.70 -8.40
N ASP A 175 -10.18 21.95 -9.47
CA ASP A 175 -9.19 21.15 -10.19
C ASP A 175 -8.33 22.07 -11.07
N MET A 176 -7.06 22.08 -10.80
CA MET A 176 -6.08 22.97 -11.44
C MET A 176 -5.38 22.30 -12.62
N ILE A 177 -5.11 20.98 -12.52
CA ILE A 177 -4.35 20.20 -13.49
C ILE A 177 -5.06 18.88 -13.71
N THR A 178 -5.10 18.38 -14.97
CA THR A 178 -5.72 17.09 -15.30
C THR A 178 -4.79 16.26 -16.19
N LEU A 179 -4.27 15.17 -15.65
CA LEU A 179 -3.41 14.21 -16.35
C LEU A 179 -4.28 13.07 -16.90
N LYS A 180 -4.32 12.91 -18.23
CA LYS A 180 -5.15 11.88 -18.90
C LYS A 180 -4.35 10.60 -19.14
N HIS A 181 -4.92 9.49 -18.72
CA HIS A 181 -4.33 8.16 -18.89
C HIS A 181 -5.14 7.34 -19.90
N PRO A 182 -4.51 6.34 -20.56
CA PRO A 182 -5.24 5.42 -21.45
C PRO A 182 -6.17 4.46 -20.70
N ASP A 183 -5.86 4.17 -19.42
CA ASP A 183 -6.58 3.21 -18.59
C ASP A 183 -6.55 3.65 -17.12
N MET A 184 -7.27 2.97 -16.26
CA MET A 184 -7.41 3.31 -14.84
C MET A 184 -6.08 3.23 -14.10
N VAL A 185 -5.73 4.30 -13.39
CA VAL A 185 -4.56 4.36 -12.52
C VAL A 185 -4.81 3.54 -11.26
N THR A 186 -3.89 2.64 -10.93
CA THR A 186 -3.98 1.72 -9.80
C THR A 186 -3.07 2.10 -8.63
N SER A 187 -2.11 2.99 -8.86
CA SER A 187 -1.26 3.56 -7.81
C SER A 187 -0.55 4.80 -8.32
N MET A 188 -0.26 5.73 -7.42
CA MET A 188 0.48 6.95 -7.72
C MET A 188 1.41 7.32 -6.56
N SER A 189 2.50 8.01 -6.86
CA SER A 189 3.48 8.48 -5.88
C SER A 189 4.15 9.76 -6.36
N PHE A 190 4.17 10.78 -5.51
CA PHE A 190 4.91 12.02 -5.80
C PHE A 190 6.43 11.79 -5.71
N SER A 191 7.18 12.58 -6.47
CA SER A 191 8.61 12.79 -6.22
C SER A 191 8.83 13.51 -4.89
N TYR A 192 10.05 13.44 -4.37
CA TYR A 192 10.41 14.05 -3.10
C TYR A 192 10.18 15.57 -3.07
N ASP A 193 10.43 16.23 -4.19
CA ASP A 193 10.23 17.67 -4.41
C ASP A 193 8.80 18.03 -4.86
N GLY A 194 7.93 17.03 -5.10
CA GLY A 194 6.55 17.20 -5.53
C GLY A 194 6.36 17.72 -6.97
N ASN A 195 7.41 17.81 -7.78
CA ASN A 195 7.30 18.30 -9.16
C ASN A 195 6.85 17.23 -10.15
N TYR A 196 7.10 15.96 -9.82
CA TYR A 196 6.78 14.81 -10.66
C TYR A 196 5.81 13.86 -9.95
N LEU A 197 5.01 13.17 -10.75
CA LEU A 197 4.11 12.12 -10.29
C LEU A 197 4.37 10.84 -11.05
N ALA A 198 4.73 9.78 -10.35
CA ALA A 198 4.80 8.44 -10.90
C ALA A 198 3.42 7.78 -10.82
N THR A 199 2.98 7.14 -11.90
CA THR A 199 1.69 6.44 -11.99
C THR A 199 1.85 5.08 -12.64
N VAL A 200 1.14 4.08 -12.13
CA VAL A 200 0.95 2.78 -12.78
C VAL A 200 -0.54 2.59 -13.06
N ALA A 201 -0.87 2.06 -14.22
CA ALA A 201 -2.23 1.88 -14.67
C ALA A 201 -2.50 0.43 -15.11
N ARG A 202 -3.76 0.09 -15.37
CA ARG A 202 -4.15 -1.25 -15.84
C ARG A 202 -3.57 -1.62 -17.20
N ASP A 203 -3.21 -0.64 -18.03
CA ASP A 203 -2.50 -0.85 -19.29
C ASP A 203 -1.07 -1.40 -19.10
N LYS A 204 -0.68 -1.69 -17.84
CA LYS A 204 0.61 -2.28 -17.43
C LYS A 204 1.82 -1.39 -17.73
N LYS A 205 1.62 -0.09 -17.83
CA LYS A 205 2.69 0.89 -18.01
C LYS A 205 2.95 1.67 -16.71
N LEU A 206 4.22 1.94 -16.49
CA LEU A 206 4.72 2.91 -15.53
C LEU A 206 4.98 4.21 -16.28
N ARG A 207 4.54 5.35 -15.71
CA ARG A 207 4.72 6.70 -16.26
C ARG A 207 5.21 7.65 -15.19
N VAL A 208 6.08 8.56 -15.57
CA VAL A 208 6.45 9.74 -14.79
C VAL A 208 5.96 10.97 -15.53
N TRP A 209 5.22 11.81 -14.83
CA TRP A 209 4.64 13.03 -15.32
C TRP A 209 5.37 14.25 -14.76
N ASN A 210 5.74 15.21 -15.59
CA ASN A 210 5.92 16.58 -15.14
C ASN A 210 4.51 17.17 -14.95
N ILE A 211 4.15 17.37 -13.68
CA ILE A 211 2.76 17.67 -13.31
C ILE A 211 2.32 18.99 -13.91
N ARG A 212 3.13 20.05 -13.79
CA ARG A 212 2.79 21.39 -14.23
C ARG A 212 2.76 21.56 -15.75
N GLU A 213 3.57 20.79 -16.46
CA GLU A 213 3.56 20.77 -17.92
C GLU A 213 2.49 19.83 -18.49
N GLU A 214 1.83 19.03 -17.65
CA GLU A 214 0.86 17.98 -18.04
C GLU A 214 1.44 17.00 -19.07
N LYS A 215 2.77 16.73 -18.99
CA LYS A 215 3.49 15.89 -19.94
C LYS A 215 4.11 14.67 -19.28
N ILE A 216 4.08 13.57 -20.02
CA ILE A 216 4.84 12.38 -19.68
C ILE A 216 6.31 12.66 -19.98
N VAL A 217 7.15 12.54 -18.96
CA VAL A 217 8.62 12.69 -19.08
C VAL A 217 9.25 11.37 -19.48
N SER A 218 8.75 10.27 -18.91
CA SER A 218 9.26 8.93 -19.16
C SER A 218 8.13 7.91 -18.99
N GLU A 219 8.05 6.92 -19.87
CA GLU A 219 7.10 5.81 -19.77
C GLU A 219 7.69 4.51 -20.31
N GLY A 220 7.25 3.39 -19.74
CA GLY A 220 7.66 2.07 -20.20
C GLY A 220 6.74 0.97 -19.69
N PRO A 221 6.86 -0.25 -20.26
CA PRO A 221 6.16 -1.41 -19.76
C PRO A 221 6.70 -1.79 -18.38
N ALA A 222 5.80 -2.06 -17.44
CA ALA A 222 6.16 -2.53 -16.12
C ALA A 222 5.84 -4.04 -15.96
N HIS A 223 5.22 -4.46 -14.84
CA HIS A 223 4.92 -5.87 -14.62
C HIS A 223 3.87 -6.42 -15.59
N THR A 224 4.02 -7.66 -16.00
CA THR A 224 3.21 -8.28 -17.07
C THR A 224 1.99 -9.05 -16.58
N GLY A 225 1.87 -9.28 -15.26
CA GLY A 225 0.75 -10.00 -14.65
C GLY A 225 -0.59 -9.28 -14.80
N ALA A 226 -1.67 -9.98 -14.46
CA ALA A 226 -3.03 -9.44 -14.60
C ALA A 226 -3.47 -8.55 -13.44
N LYS A 227 -2.87 -8.75 -12.24
CA LYS A 227 -3.25 -8.00 -11.03
C LYS A 227 -2.66 -6.60 -11.01
N ASN A 228 -3.32 -5.70 -10.28
CA ASN A 228 -2.93 -4.31 -10.16
C ASN A 228 -1.52 -4.15 -9.56
N GLN A 229 -0.79 -3.21 -10.14
CA GLN A 229 0.57 -2.83 -9.73
C GLN A 229 0.53 -1.71 -8.71
N ARG A 230 1.64 -1.56 -7.96
CA ARG A 230 1.87 -0.43 -7.05
C ARG A 230 3.19 0.25 -7.39
N VAL A 231 3.29 1.54 -7.08
CA VAL A 231 4.50 2.33 -7.26
C VAL A 231 4.77 3.16 -6.01
N VAL A 232 6.04 3.33 -5.69
CA VAL A 232 6.52 4.25 -4.66
C VAL A 232 7.80 4.92 -5.13
N TRP A 233 7.91 6.23 -4.90
CA TRP A 233 9.14 6.98 -5.12
C TRP A 233 10.14 6.70 -3.99
N LEU A 234 11.40 6.45 -4.32
CA LEU A 234 12.42 6.09 -3.33
C LEU A 234 13.10 7.34 -2.74
N GLY A 235 12.32 8.13 -2.00
CA GLY A 235 12.76 9.31 -1.26
C GLY A 235 13.44 10.36 -2.13
N ASN A 236 14.49 10.99 -1.61
CA ASN A 236 15.26 12.02 -2.32
C ASN A 236 16.22 11.40 -3.35
N SER A 237 15.67 10.69 -4.32
CA SER A 237 16.42 10.06 -5.40
C SER A 237 15.61 10.07 -6.70
N ASP A 238 16.25 9.80 -7.84
CA ASP A 238 15.58 9.62 -9.13
C ASP A 238 15.20 8.15 -9.36
N ARG A 239 14.81 7.44 -8.30
CA ARG A 239 14.48 6.01 -8.35
C ARG A 239 13.06 5.74 -7.91
N LEU A 240 12.46 4.75 -8.57
CA LEU A 240 11.13 4.23 -8.27
C LEU A 240 11.21 2.76 -7.93
N ALA A 241 10.38 2.30 -7.01
CA ALA A 241 10.10 0.89 -6.84
C ALA A 241 8.66 0.59 -7.28
N THR A 242 8.48 -0.49 -8.02
CA THR A 242 7.16 -1.02 -8.36
C THR A 242 6.99 -2.42 -7.81
N THR A 243 5.78 -2.75 -7.40
CA THR A 243 5.40 -4.13 -7.09
C THR A 243 4.30 -4.59 -8.04
N GLY A 244 4.37 -5.84 -8.44
CA GLY A 244 3.41 -6.41 -9.39
C GLY A 244 3.60 -7.92 -9.52
N PHE A 245 3.10 -8.46 -10.61
CA PHE A 245 3.10 -9.90 -10.87
C PHE A 245 3.76 -10.21 -12.22
N SER A 246 4.43 -11.37 -12.29
CA SER A 246 4.85 -11.98 -13.55
C SER A 246 3.64 -12.55 -14.31
N LYS A 247 3.83 -12.99 -15.57
CA LYS A 247 2.82 -13.77 -16.31
C LYS A 247 2.44 -15.08 -15.61
N LEU A 248 3.36 -15.62 -14.80
CA LEU A 248 3.16 -16.85 -14.03
C LEU A 248 2.60 -16.58 -12.62
N SER A 249 2.19 -15.34 -12.35
CA SER A 249 1.66 -14.88 -11.06
C SER A 249 2.67 -14.87 -9.91
N ASP A 250 3.98 -14.85 -10.19
CA ASP A 250 4.99 -14.58 -9.16
C ASP A 250 4.94 -13.11 -8.76
N ARG A 251 4.99 -12.81 -7.46
CA ARG A 251 5.10 -11.43 -6.98
C ARG A 251 6.52 -10.91 -7.19
N GLN A 252 6.63 -9.73 -7.78
CA GLN A 252 7.91 -9.16 -8.19
C GLN A 252 8.04 -7.71 -7.74
N ILE A 253 9.29 -7.27 -7.54
CA ILE A 253 9.69 -5.88 -7.35
C ILE A 253 10.52 -5.46 -8.56
N GLY A 254 10.27 -4.27 -9.11
CA GLY A 254 11.12 -3.63 -10.12
C GLY A 254 11.67 -2.33 -9.55
N ILE A 255 12.95 -2.06 -9.80
CA ILE A 255 13.61 -0.78 -9.52
C ILE A 255 13.82 -0.05 -10.84
N TRP A 256 13.53 1.25 -10.88
CA TRP A 256 13.52 2.02 -12.12
C TRP A 256 14.25 3.34 -11.96
N ASP A 257 14.87 3.80 -13.04
CA ASP A 257 15.24 5.19 -13.20
C ASP A 257 14.01 5.98 -13.64
N ALA A 258 13.56 6.92 -12.81
CA ALA A 258 12.32 7.68 -13.03
C ALA A 258 12.29 8.44 -14.36
N PHE A 259 13.44 8.84 -14.86
CA PHE A 259 13.57 9.65 -16.07
C PHE A 259 14.01 8.85 -17.30
N ASN A 260 14.19 7.53 -17.16
CA ASN A 260 14.64 6.63 -18.23
C ASN A 260 13.91 5.28 -18.18
N ILE A 261 12.60 5.27 -17.90
CA ILE A 261 11.80 4.04 -17.77
C ILE A 261 11.80 3.20 -19.04
N GLU A 262 11.93 3.83 -20.21
CA GLU A 262 12.03 3.16 -21.51
C GLU A 262 13.23 2.22 -21.63
N LYS A 263 14.27 2.40 -20.81
CA LYS A 263 15.43 1.50 -20.75
C LYS A 263 15.16 0.20 -20.01
N GLY A 264 13.99 0.07 -19.36
CA GLY A 264 13.62 -1.07 -18.54
C GLY A 264 13.99 -0.88 -17.06
N ASP A 265 13.76 -1.93 -16.29
CA ASP A 265 14.11 -1.99 -14.87
C ASP A 265 15.63 -2.12 -14.66
N LEU A 266 16.08 -1.65 -13.49
CA LEU A 266 17.48 -1.72 -13.09
C LEU A 266 17.77 -3.07 -12.44
N GLY A 267 18.60 -3.89 -13.06
CA GLY A 267 19.08 -5.16 -12.50
C GLY A 267 18.13 -6.36 -12.61
N GLY A 268 16.98 -6.24 -13.28
CA GLY A 268 15.98 -7.28 -13.43
C GLY A 268 14.94 -7.27 -12.29
N PHE A 269 13.80 -7.93 -12.52
CA PHE A 269 12.77 -8.06 -11.49
C PHE A 269 13.19 -9.00 -10.36
N TYR A 270 13.08 -8.54 -9.13
CA TYR A 270 13.24 -9.35 -7.93
C TYR A 270 11.98 -10.17 -7.68
N THR A 271 12.05 -11.48 -7.80
CA THR A 271 10.94 -12.37 -7.44
C THR A 271 10.88 -12.53 -5.93
N VAL A 272 9.74 -12.19 -5.33
CA VAL A 272 9.52 -12.26 -3.89
C VAL A 272 8.98 -13.65 -3.50
N ASP A 273 7.87 -14.06 -4.08
CA ASP A 273 7.20 -15.35 -3.86
C ASP A 273 6.05 -15.57 -4.86
N GLN A 274 5.22 -16.59 -4.61
CA GLN A 274 4.07 -16.98 -5.44
C GLN A 274 2.72 -16.76 -4.74
N SER A 275 2.67 -15.94 -3.69
CA SER A 275 1.41 -15.61 -3.03
C SER A 275 0.49 -14.78 -3.93
N SER A 276 -0.81 -14.88 -3.71
CA SER A 276 -1.81 -14.26 -4.59
C SER A 276 -2.11 -12.79 -4.26
N GLY A 277 -1.77 -12.33 -3.06
CA GLY A 277 -2.10 -10.97 -2.59
C GLY A 277 -1.20 -9.89 -3.19
N ILE A 278 -1.75 -8.70 -3.42
CA ILE A 278 -0.99 -7.54 -3.88
C ILE A 278 0.00 -7.11 -2.80
N LEU A 279 1.24 -6.79 -3.19
CA LEU A 279 2.24 -6.20 -2.31
C LEU A 279 2.06 -4.68 -2.23
N MET A 280 1.84 -4.17 -1.04
CA MET A 280 1.82 -2.73 -0.74
C MET A 280 3.23 -2.28 -0.36
N PRO A 281 3.88 -1.41 -1.15
CA PRO A 281 5.21 -0.90 -0.84
C PRO A 281 5.13 0.34 0.04
N PHE A 282 6.00 0.40 1.06
CA PHE A 282 6.21 1.57 1.91
C PHE A 282 7.71 1.82 2.03
N TYR A 283 8.15 3.03 1.77
CA TYR A 283 9.57 3.37 1.78
C TYR A 283 9.91 4.33 2.92
N ASP A 284 10.84 3.92 3.78
CA ASP A 284 11.47 4.79 4.77
C ASP A 284 12.69 5.46 4.14
N GLU A 285 12.53 6.70 3.72
CA GLU A 285 13.59 7.44 3.02
C GLU A 285 14.80 7.72 3.90
N GLY A 286 14.58 7.96 5.19
CA GLY A 286 15.65 8.23 6.15
C GLY A 286 16.61 7.05 6.30
N ASN A 287 16.07 5.84 6.29
CA ASN A 287 16.83 4.62 6.48
C ASN A 287 17.04 3.84 5.17
N LYS A 288 16.44 4.30 4.07
CA LYS A 288 16.48 3.65 2.76
C LYS A 288 16.01 2.19 2.80
N ILE A 289 14.94 1.94 3.56
CA ILE A 289 14.35 0.61 3.72
C ILE A 289 12.99 0.58 3.02
N LEU A 290 12.82 -0.38 2.13
CA LEU A 290 11.55 -0.70 1.46
C LEU A 290 10.85 -1.82 2.22
N TYR A 291 9.67 -1.53 2.78
CA TYR A 291 8.80 -2.48 3.44
C TYR A 291 7.73 -2.96 2.47
N LEU A 292 7.53 -4.27 2.39
CA LEU A 292 6.54 -4.91 1.54
C LEU A 292 5.50 -5.64 2.39
N VAL A 293 4.27 -5.19 2.30
CA VAL A 293 3.14 -5.75 3.05
C VAL A 293 2.16 -6.39 2.08
N GLY A 294 2.04 -7.71 2.11
CA GLY A 294 1.12 -8.43 1.23
C GLY A 294 -0.31 -8.43 1.79
N LYS A 295 -1.29 -8.19 0.91
CA LYS A 295 -2.71 -8.35 1.27
C LYS A 295 -3.02 -9.83 1.40
N GLY A 296 -3.51 -10.23 2.58
CA GLY A 296 -3.76 -11.63 2.92
C GLY A 296 -2.54 -12.38 3.46
N ASP A 297 -1.39 -11.73 3.58
CA ASP A 297 -0.18 -12.31 4.18
C ASP A 297 -0.14 -12.06 5.68
N GLY A 298 0.54 -12.93 6.44
CA GLY A 298 0.87 -12.72 7.85
C GLY A 298 2.22 -12.05 8.06
N ASN A 299 3.04 -11.94 7.05
CA ASN A 299 4.40 -11.42 7.14
C ASN A 299 4.56 -10.05 6.46
N ILE A 300 5.60 -9.32 6.88
CA ILE A 300 6.06 -8.06 6.30
C ILE A 300 7.54 -8.24 5.99
N ARG A 301 7.93 -8.15 4.72
CA ARG A 301 9.32 -8.23 4.29
C ARG A 301 9.91 -6.85 4.17
N TYR A 302 11.22 -6.73 4.40
CA TYR A 302 11.90 -5.45 4.26
C TYR A 302 13.29 -5.61 3.66
N TYR A 303 13.63 -4.63 2.80
CA TYR A 303 14.82 -4.61 1.97
C TYR A 303 15.54 -3.27 2.13
N GLU A 304 16.85 -3.29 2.27
CA GLU A 304 17.65 -2.07 2.20
C GLU A 304 17.95 -1.74 0.75
N PHE A 305 17.68 -0.49 0.35
CA PHE A 305 17.97 0.02 -0.98
C PHE A 305 19.32 0.74 -0.97
N GLN A 306 20.29 0.25 -1.74
CA GLN A 306 21.61 0.84 -1.85
C GLN A 306 22.20 0.58 -3.25
N ASN A 307 22.78 1.59 -3.88
CA ASN A 307 23.45 1.49 -5.20
C ASN A 307 22.56 0.85 -6.28
N ASP A 308 21.31 1.27 -6.35
CA ASP A 308 20.30 0.78 -7.30
C ASP A 308 19.94 -0.71 -7.13
N GLU A 309 20.31 -1.34 -6.01
CA GLU A 309 20.01 -2.72 -5.68
C GLU A 309 19.19 -2.84 -4.37
N LEU A 310 18.42 -3.91 -4.28
CA LEU A 310 17.68 -4.29 -3.08
C LEU A 310 18.40 -5.43 -2.35
N PHE A 311 18.64 -5.24 -1.07
CA PHE A 311 19.23 -6.24 -0.20
C PHE A 311 18.21 -6.68 0.84
N GLU A 312 17.83 -7.93 0.81
CA GLU A 312 16.92 -8.50 1.80
C GLU A 312 17.54 -8.40 3.20
N LEU A 313 16.80 -7.82 4.13
CA LEU A 313 17.21 -7.69 5.53
C LEU A 313 16.64 -8.83 6.36
N SER A 314 15.31 -8.89 6.46
CA SER A 314 14.58 -9.90 7.23
C SER A 314 13.08 -9.80 6.93
N GLU A 315 12.26 -10.52 7.68
CA GLU A 315 10.81 -10.39 7.66
C GLU A 315 10.23 -10.40 9.08
N PHE A 316 9.16 -9.65 9.30
CA PHE A 316 8.29 -9.80 10.46
C PHE A 316 7.26 -10.87 10.15
N GLN A 317 7.07 -11.82 11.05
CA GLN A 317 6.13 -12.93 10.89
C GLN A 317 4.99 -12.83 11.89
N SER A 318 3.78 -13.03 11.41
CA SER A 318 2.57 -13.14 12.22
C SER A 318 1.71 -14.31 11.72
N THR A 319 1.03 -14.96 12.62
CA THR A 319 0.07 -16.03 12.30
C THR A 319 -1.26 -15.48 11.74
N GLU A 320 -1.49 -14.18 11.88
CA GLU A 320 -2.72 -13.51 11.47
C GLU A 320 -2.50 -12.66 10.23
N ALA A 321 -3.29 -12.92 9.21
CA ALA A 321 -3.23 -12.21 7.94
C ALA A 321 -3.71 -10.76 8.06
N GLN A 322 -3.02 -9.85 7.33
CA GLN A 322 -3.41 -8.46 7.17
C GLN A 322 -3.95 -8.18 5.76
N ARG A 323 -4.94 -7.30 5.64
CA ARG A 323 -5.39 -6.74 4.35
C ARG A 323 -5.05 -5.27 4.17
N GLY A 324 -4.89 -4.53 5.26
CA GLY A 324 -4.55 -3.12 5.29
C GLY A 324 -3.31 -2.84 6.11
N PHE A 325 -2.60 -1.78 5.73
CA PHE A 325 -1.42 -1.31 6.44
C PHE A 325 -1.22 0.19 6.27
N ALA A 326 -0.76 0.85 7.32
CA ALA A 326 -0.35 2.24 7.31
C ALA A 326 0.96 2.42 8.06
N VAL A 327 1.76 3.40 7.65
CA VAL A 327 3.02 3.78 8.30
C VAL A 327 2.88 5.18 8.90
N ALA A 328 3.25 5.33 10.16
CA ALA A 328 3.30 6.63 10.81
C ALA A 328 4.47 7.47 10.26
N PRO A 329 4.32 8.81 10.19
CA PRO A 329 5.43 9.68 9.81
C PRO A 329 6.66 9.46 10.70
N LYS A 330 7.85 9.53 10.11
CA LYS A 330 9.13 9.29 10.79
C LYS A 330 9.31 10.10 12.09
N ARG A 331 8.78 11.34 12.11
CA ARG A 331 8.81 12.21 13.30
C ARG A 331 8.04 11.66 14.52
N MET A 332 7.23 10.61 14.33
CA MET A 332 6.36 10.01 15.36
C MET A 332 6.90 8.67 15.92
N VAL A 333 8.08 8.23 15.48
CA VAL A 333 8.71 7.02 16.02
C VAL A 333 9.33 7.27 17.40
N ASN A 334 9.45 6.22 18.21
CA ASN A 334 10.11 6.29 19.51
C ASN A 334 11.62 6.24 19.36
N VAL A 335 12.23 7.42 19.24
CA VAL A 335 13.69 7.58 19.03
C VAL A 335 14.50 7.01 20.18
N LYS A 336 13.97 7.02 21.42
CA LYS A 336 14.66 6.51 22.61
C LYS A 336 14.80 4.99 22.64
N GLU A 337 13.89 4.29 21.95
CA GLU A 337 13.90 2.82 21.86
C GLU A 337 14.53 2.30 20.55
N ASN A 338 15.12 3.20 19.76
CA ASN A 338 15.66 2.87 18.44
C ASN A 338 14.60 2.32 17.47
N GLU A 339 13.35 2.79 17.60
CA GLU A 339 12.28 2.50 16.66
C GLU A 339 12.54 3.24 15.35
N VAL A 340 12.63 2.54 14.24
CA VAL A 340 12.89 3.13 12.92
C VAL A 340 11.63 3.26 12.08
N LEU A 341 10.61 2.43 12.33
CA LEU A 341 9.32 2.54 11.68
C LEU A 341 8.22 2.06 12.61
N LYS A 342 7.10 2.78 12.63
CA LYS A 342 5.86 2.41 13.31
C LYS A 342 4.76 2.21 12.29
N GLY A 343 4.21 1.01 12.23
CA GLY A 343 3.13 0.65 11.34
C GLY A 343 1.88 0.18 12.08
N PHE A 344 0.75 0.17 11.36
CA PHE A 344 -0.53 -0.33 11.84
C PHE A 344 -1.08 -1.30 10.81
N LYS A 345 -1.37 -2.54 11.18
CA LYS A 345 -1.95 -3.54 10.30
C LYS A 345 -3.38 -3.91 10.71
N THR A 346 -4.24 -4.17 9.74
CA THR A 346 -5.55 -4.80 10.04
C THR A 346 -5.36 -6.27 10.35
N VAL A 347 -6.16 -6.80 11.28
CA VAL A 347 -6.21 -8.22 11.59
C VAL A 347 -7.66 -8.67 11.54
N VAL A 348 -7.95 -9.65 10.67
CA VAL A 348 -9.29 -10.27 10.50
C VAL A 348 -10.41 -9.22 10.35
N ASP A 349 -10.10 -8.04 9.75
CA ASP A 349 -11.05 -6.93 9.51
C ASP A 349 -11.84 -6.41 10.71
N GLN A 350 -11.40 -6.76 11.92
CA GLN A 350 -12.04 -6.38 13.17
C GLN A 350 -11.08 -5.75 14.18
N ARG A 351 -9.77 -5.75 13.87
CA ARG A 351 -8.75 -5.28 14.79
C ARG A 351 -7.63 -4.57 14.03
N ILE A 352 -7.04 -3.57 14.65
CA ILE A 352 -5.79 -2.96 14.21
C ILE A 352 -4.72 -3.26 15.23
N GLU A 353 -3.59 -3.79 14.75
CA GLU A 353 -2.42 -4.13 15.54
C GLU A 353 -1.27 -3.21 15.16
N PRO A 354 -0.76 -2.40 16.11
CA PRO A 354 0.49 -1.67 15.90
C PRO A 354 1.68 -2.63 15.78
N VAL A 355 2.58 -2.35 14.84
CA VAL A 355 3.83 -3.10 14.64
C VAL A 355 4.96 -2.10 14.54
N SER A 356 5.95 -2.23 15.41
CA SER A 356 7.13 -1.37 15.45
C SER A 356 8.37 -2.11 14.98
N PHE A 357 9.24 -1.42 14.25
CA PHE A 357 10.52 -1.98 13.77
C PHE A 357 11.66 -1.28 14.47
N PHE A 358 12.57 -2.06 15.04
CA PHE A 358 13.66 -1.59 15.88
C PHE A 358 15.01 -2.00 15.33
N VAL A 359 16.00 -1.12 15.49
CA VAL A 359 17.42 -1.46 15.33
C VAL A 359 17.98 -1.84 16.68
N PRO A 360 18.50 -3.06 16.88
CA PRO A 360 19.05 -3.46 18.17
C PRO A 360 20.35 -2.70 18.45
N ARG A 361 20.29 -1.74 19.34
CA ARG A 361 21.42 -0.95 19.83
C ARG A 361 21.49 -1.03 21.35
N ARG A 362 22.71 -0.96 21.90
CA ARG A 362 22.94 -0.99 23.35
C ARG A 362 23.15 0.39 23.95
N SER A 363 23.51 1.38 23.12
CA SER A 363 23.72 2.74 23.57
C SER A 363 22.37 3.41 23.83
N GLU A 364 22.29 4.13 24.95
CA GLU A 364 21.17 5.00 25.31
C GLU A 364 21.31 6.40 24.72
N GLU A 365 22.45 6.71 24.07
CA GLU A 365 22.67 7.98 23.41
C GLU A 365 21.93 8.06 22.07
N PHE A 366 21.67 9.28 21.61
CA PHE A 366 21.05 9.51 20.30
C PHE A 366 21.86 8.87 19.17
N GLN A 367 21.21 8.08 18.35
CA GLN A 367 21.80 7.32 17.26
C GLN A 367 21.64 8.09 15.94
N GLU A 368 22.49 9.07 15.70
CA GLU A 368 22.43 9.95 14.51
C GLU A 368 22.44 9.18 13.18
N ASP A 369 23.13 8.04 13.14
CA ASP A 369 23.26 7.23 11.93
C ASP A 369 21.96 6.56 11.49
N ILE A 370 20.99 6.32 12.39
CA ILE A 370 19.68 5.73 12.06
C ILE A 370 18.53 6.73 12.15
N TYR A 371 18.80 7.96 12.55
CA TYR A 371 17.82 9.04 12.66
C TYR A 371 18.26 10.29 11.91
N PRO A 372 18.39 10.21 10.57
CA PRO A 372 18.51 11.42 9.77
C PRO A 372 17.26 12.28 9.94
N ASP A 373 17.41 13.58 9.68
CA ASP A 373 16.30 14.51 9.74
C ASP A 373 15.13 14.06 8.85
N ALA A 374 13.92 14.29 9.32
CA ALA A 374 12.70 13.75 8.74
C ALA A 374 11.76 14.86 8.23
N PRO A 375 10.88 14.60 7.26
CA PRO A 375 9.85 15.54 6.85
C PRO A 375 9.02 16.03 8.03
N SER A 376 8.91 17.36 8.15
CA SER A 376 8.13 18.03 9.20
C SER A 376 6.67 18.20 8.79
N ASN A 377 5.88 18.78 9.68
CA ASN A 377 4.51 19.22 9.39
C ASN A 377 4.44 20.70 8.92
N LYS A 378 5.56 21.29 8.50
CA LYS A 378 5.57 22.65 7.93
C LYS A 378 5.59 22.55 6.41
N PRO A 379 4.68 23.27 5.72
CA PRO A 379 4.72 23.34 4.27
C PRO A 379 5.93 24.15 3.81
N ALA A 380 6.55 23.73 2.71
CA ALA A 380 7.60 24.51 2.04
C ALA A 380 7.00 25.55 1.08
N LEU A 381 5.81 25.29 0.55
CA LEU A 381 5.08 26.14 -0.37
C LEU A 381 3.59 26.19 -0.01
N THR A 382 2.93 27.28 -0.38
CA THR A 382 1.47 27.31 -0.46
C THR A 382 0.97 26.72 -1.77
N ALA A 383 -0.32 26.39 -1.87
CA ALA A 383 -0.92 25.94 -3.11
C ALA A 383 -0.72 26.95 -4.25
N GLU A 384 -0.93 28.25 -3.98
CA GLU A 384 -0.78 29.30 -4.98
C GLU A 384 0.66 29.41 -5.50
N GLU A 385 1.64 29.36 -4.61
CA GLU A 385 3.07 29.37 -4.99
C GLU A 385 3.41 28.16 -5.86
N TRP A 386 2.94 26.97 -5.47
CA TRP A 386 3.21 25.75 -6.22
C TRP A 386 2.55 25.77 -7.60
N PHE A 387 1.27 26.14 -7.71
CA PHE A 387 0.58 26.21 -9.00
C PHE A 387 1.10 27.37 -9.89
N SER A 388 1.68 28.42 -9.29
CA SER A 388 2.33 29.51 -10.06
C SER A 388 3.72 29.14 -10.62
N GLY A 389 4.25 27.95 -10.26
CA GLY A 389 5.52 27.44 -10.81
C GLY A 389 6.71 27.51 -9.87
N LYS A 390 6.54 27.96 -8.61
CA LYS A 390 7.61 27.92 -7.60
C LYS A 390 7.95 26.48 -7.25
N SER A 391 9.24 26.17 -7.16
CA SER A 391 9.77 24.83 -6.83
C SER A 391 10.72 24.90 -5.64
N VAL A 392 10.82 23.79 -4.92
CA VAL A 392 11.74 23.55 -3.81
C VAL A 392 12.45 22.21 -4.02
N GLU A 393 13.55 21.97 -3.34
CA GLU A 393 14.31 20.72 -3.47
C GLU A 393 13.69 19.56 -2.68
N GLY A 394 12.74 19.85 -1.78
CA GLY A 394 12.03 18.85 -0.97
C GLY A 394 11.26 19.48 0.19
N PRO A 395 10.74 18.66 1.11
CA PRO A 395 10.00 19.14 2.28
C PRO A 395 10.90 19.88 3.29
N ILE A 396 10.28 20.68 4.15
CA ILE A 396 10.97 21.18 5.34
C ILE A 396 11.22 20.02 6.28
N LEU A 397 12.46 19.85 6.68
CA LEU A 397 12.90 18.78 7.58
C LEU A 397 12.90 19.25 9.05
N VAL A 398 12.65 18.33 9.96
CA VAL A 398 12.80 18.51 11.41
C VAL A 398 13.93 17.63 11.91
N SER A 399 14.76 18.19 12.81
CA SER A 399 15.86 17.44 13.42
C SER A 399 15.32 16.37 14.38
N MET A 400 15.65 15.10 14.10
CA MET A 400 15.30 13.98 14.97
C MET A 400 16.00 14.04 16.33
N ARG A 401 17.16 14.72 16.41
CA ARG A 401 17.82 15.00 17.68
C ARG A 401 16.97 15.89 18.59
N SER A 402 16.29 16.91 18.04
CA SER A 402 15.41 17.77 18.84
C SER A 402 14.24 16.99 19.44
N ILE A 403 13.73 15.96 18.72
CA ILE A 403 12.69 15.05 19.21
C ILE A 403 13.22 14.16 20.33
N TYR A 404 14.44 13.63 20.20
CA TYR A 404 15.09 12.83 21.22
C TYR A 404 15.33 13.62 22.53
N ASP A 405 15.88 14.83 22.41
CA ASP A 405 16.22 15.69 23.54
C ASP A 405 14.97 16.34 24.17
N GLY A 406 13.81 16.31 23.50
CA GLY A 406 12.60 17.04 23.89
C GLY A 406 12.78 18.57 23.82
N SER A 407 13.74 19.05 23.03
CA SER A 407 14.01 20.46 22.81
C SER A 407 13.06 21.06 21.77
N ALA A 408 13.06 22.39 21.62
CA ALA A 408 12.30 23.05 20.59
C ALA A 408 12.66 22.50 19.19
N PRO A 409 11.67 22.15 18.34
CA PRO A 409 11.94 21.58 17.03
C PRO A 409 12.80 22.51 16.16
N SER A 410 13.91 22.00 15.66
CA SER A 410 14.77 22.68 14.68
C SER A 410 14.37 22.26 13.27
N PHE A 411 14.13 23.25 12.40
CA PHE A 411 13.66 23.04 11.04
C PHE A 411 14.71 23.56 10.04
N HIS A 412 14.85 22.87 8.91
CA HIS A 412 15.70 23.32 7.80
C HIS A 412 15.15 22.78 6.47
N GLU A 413 15.59 23.39 5.37
CA GLU A 413 15.19 22.98 4.03
C GLU A 413 15.93 21.71 3.60
N ALA A 414 15.24 20.83 2.91
CA ALA A 414 15.86 19.67 2.29
C ALA A 414 16.81 20.12 1.16
N LYS A 415 17.90 19.37 1.00
CA LYS A 415 18.85 19.57 -0.12
C LYS A 415 18.89 18.30 -0.96
N ARG A 416 18.93 18.49 -2.27
CA ARG A 416 19.13 17.36 -3.19
C ARG A 416 20.54 16.81 -3.01
N PRO A 417 20.74 15.48 -2.89
CA PRO A 417 22.07 14.88 -2.86
C PRO A 417 22.83 15.27 -4.11
N GLN A 418 23.98 15.91 -3.95
CA GLN A 418 24.86 16.16 -5.10
C GLN A 418 25.39 14.81 -5.58
N GLN A 419 25.19 14.48 -6.84
CA GLN A 419 25.86 13.31 -7.42
C GLN A 419 27.38 13.56 -7.33
N PRO A 420 28.17 12.60 -6.81
CA PRO A 420 29.60 12.79 -6.73
C PRO A 420 30.12 13.01 -8.16
N THR A 421 30.65 14.19 -8.40
CA THR A 421 31.36 14.48 -9.64
C THR A 421 32.55 13.54 -9.71
N THR A 422 32.78 12.94 -10.87
CA THR A 422 33.85 11.97 -11.19
C THR A 422 35.26 12.41 -10.72
N GLN A 423 35.43 13.66 -10.28
CA GLN A 423 36.67 14.20 -9.71
C GLN A 423 36.79 13.97 -8.17
N GLU A 424 35.69 13.83 -7.42
CA GLU A 424 35.75 13.56 -5.97
C GLU A 424 36.00 12.08 -5.67
N THR A 425 35.46 11.16 -6.48
CA THR A 425 35.76 9.72 -6.36
C THR A 425 37.25 9.41 -6.60
N ALA A 426 37.95 10.21 -7.45
CA ALA A 426 39.38 10.05 -7.64
C ALA A 426 40.24 10.61 -6.49
N LEU A 427 39.68 11.47 -5.66
CA LEU A 427 40.34 12.03 -4.45
C LEU A 427 40.09 11.20 -3.19
N GLU A 428 38.96 10.52 -3.08
CA GLU A 428 38.68 9.60 -1.97
C GLU A 428 39.41 8.26 -2.13
N GLU A 429 39.50 7.71 -3.34
CA GLU A 429 40.33 6.51 -3.60
C GLU A 429 41.83 6.72 -3.32
N LYS A 430 42.30 7.99 -3.35
CA LYS A 430 43.69 8.34 -2.97
C LYS A 430 43.92 8.50 -1.49
N LYS A 431 42.87 8.60 -0.65
CA LYS A 431 42.97 8.76 0.81
C LYS A 431 42.94 7.45 1.59
N GLU A 432 42.56 6.34 0.98
CA GLU A 432 42.47 5.03 1.64
C GLU A 432 43.63 4.07 1.37
N GLN A 433 44.75 4.53 0.82
CA GLN A 433 45.95 3.70 0.77
C GLN A 433 46.72 3.79 2.09
N PRO A 434 46.89 2.68 2.84
CA PRO A 434 47.66 2.69 4.08
C PRO A 434 49.13 2.94 3.78
N LYS A 435 49.72 3.87 4.50
CA LYS A 435 51.17 4.08 4.59
C LYS A 435 51.85 2.80 5.05
N VAL A 436 52.54 2.14 4.13
CA VAL A 436 53.47 1.09 4.46
C VAL A 436 54.81 1.76 4.77
N GLU A 437 55.21 1.72 6.03
CA GLU A 437 56.57 2.01 6.48
C GLU A 437 57.51 0.91 5.99
N LYS A 438 58.62 1.31 5.40
CA LYS A 438 59.74 0.46 5.02
C LYS A 438 60.61 0.18 6.24
N PRO A 439 61.16 -1.03 6.41
CA PRO A 439 62.51 -1.22 6.96
C PRO A 439 63.45 -1.91 5.98
N ILE A 440 64.55 -1.31 5.88
CA ILE A 440 65.99 -1.59 5.68
C ILE A 440 66.38 -3.05 5.40
N SER A 441 67.18 -3.19 4.34
CA SER A 441 68.08 -4.17 3.85
C SER A 441 68.65 -5.25 4.79
N GLU A 442 68.80 -6.47 4.33
CA GLU A 442 70.06 -7.07 3.88
C GLU A 442 69.96 -8.58 3.55
N SER A 443 70.62 -8.91 2.47
CA SER A 443 71.43 -10.06 2.07
C SER A 443 70.75 -11.32 1.56
N GLU A 444 71.08 -11.51 0.31
CA GLU A 444 71.36 -12.69 -0.52
C GLU A 444 71.33 -14.09 0.11
N LYS A 445 70.63 -15.02 -0.54
CA LYS A 445 71.22 -16.21 -1.17
C LYS A 445 70.23 -16.96 -2.05
N GLU A 446 70.69 -17.22 -3.27
CA GLU A 446 70.15 -18.15 -4.26
C GLU A 446 69.99 -19.56 -3.71
N VAL A 447 68.95 -20.26 -4.13
CA VAL A 447 69.01 -21.64 -4.62
C VAL A 447 67.81 -21.92 -5.55
N LYS A 448 68.15 -22.48 -6.70
CA LYS A 448 67.34 -22.96 -7.81
C LYS A 448 66.51 -24.22 -7.47
N GLN A 449 65.56 -24.47 -8.39
CA GLN A 449 64.92 -25.75 -8.78
C GLN A 449 63.64 -26.05 -8.01
N GLU A 450 62.55 -26.59 -8.53
CA GLU A 450 62.16 -27.17 -9.82
C GLU A 450 60.65 -27.32 -9.80
N ALA A 451 59.96 -27.24 -10.92
CA ALA A 451 58.53 -27.60 -11.03
C ALA A 451 58.35 -29.11 -11.11
N PRO A 452 57.28 -29.66 -10.65
CA PRO A 452 56.57 -30.62 -11.46
C PRO A 452 55.04 -30.51 -11.52
N LYS A 453 54.56 -30.53 -12.74
CA LYS A 453 53.52 -31.33 -13.39
C LYS A 453 52.25 -31.68 -12.60
N SER A 454 51.16 -31.26 -13.18
CA SER A 454 49.80 -31.78 -13.04
C SER A 454 49.68 -33.30 -13.23
N PRO A 455 48.64 -33.90 -12.66
CA PRO A 455 47.97 -34.97 -13.39
C PRO A 455 46.47 -34.74 -13.55
N SER A 456 46.00 -35.05 -14.77
CA SER A 456 44.64 -35.17 -15.26
C SER A 456 43.96 -36.49 -14.78
N PRO A 457 42.73 -36.78 -15.25
CA PRO A 457 41.56 -37.02 -14.42
C PRO A 457 41.22 -38.50 -14.24
N LEU A 458 40.52 -38.84 -13.20
CA LEU A 458 39.96 -40.17 -12.99
C LEU A 458 38.50 -40.24 -13.44
N LYS A 459 38.28 -41.26 -14.23
CA LYS A 459 37.07 -41.64 -14.95
C LYS A 459 35.93 -42.05 -14.03
N SER A 460 34.75 -41.60 -14.40
CA SER A 460 33.44 -42.09 -14.00
C SER A 460 33.23 -43.57 -14.33
N ALA A 461 32.71 -44.34 -13.41
CA ALA A 461 32.13 -45.65 -13.67
C ALA A 461 30.61 -45.54 -13.77
N SER A 462 30.10 -45.91 -14.93
CA SER A 462 28.71 -46.08 -15.28
C SER A 462 28.09 -47.29 -14.60
N SER A 463 26.89 -47.15 -14.09
CA SER A 463 25.96 -48.26 -13.96
C SER A 463 24.62 -47.87 -14.55
N SER A 464 24.48 -48.18 -15.82
CA SER A 464 23.21 -48.22 -16.52
C SER A 464 22.69 -49.66 -16.52
N SER A 465 21.58 -49.91 -15.87
CA SER A 465 20.64 -50.95 -16.28
C SER A 465 19.32 -50.81 -15.54
N THR A 466 18.26 -50.93 -16.32
CA THR A 466 16.85 -51.12 -15.95
C THR A 466 15.94 -49.92 -15.99
N ILE A 467 15.69 -49.37 -17.19
CA ILE A 467 14.42 -48.70 -17.46
C ILE A 467 14.03 -48.98 -18.91
N ASN A 468 13.42 -50.13 -19.18
CA ASN A 468 12.77 -50.39 -20.46
C ASN A 468 11.58 -51.34 -20.36
N HIS A 469 10.72 -51.18 -19.37
CA HIS A 469 9.52 -52.01 -19.33
C HIS A 469 8.30 -51.38 -18.68
N VAL A 470 7.95 -50.11 -19.00
CA VAL A 470 6.59 -49.60 -18.73
C VAL A 470 6.28 -48.44 -19.72
N LEU A 471 6.09 -48.80 -20.97
CA LEU A 471 5.45 -47.93 -21.96
C LEU A 471 4.42 -48.73 -22.70
N LYS A 472 3.25 -48.87 -22.09
CA LYS A 472 1.96 -49.15 -22.75
C LYS A 472 0.85 -48.96 -21.73
N GLU A 473 0.25 -47.78 -21.74
CA GLU A 473 -1.18 -47.53 -21.53
C GLU A 473 -1.40 -46.04 -21.35
N ASP A 474 -1.66 -45.38 -22.46
CA ASP A 474 -1.94 -43.94 -22.57
C ASP A 474 -3.42 -43.64 -22.26
N ASN A 475 -3.85 -43.68 -21.04
CA ASN A 475 -5.18 -43.16 -20.70
C ASN A 475 -5.29 -42.44 -19.34
N SER A 476 -4.26 -42.43 -18.53
CA SER A 476 -4.33 -41.81 -17.21
C SER A 476 -4.03 -40.31 -17.22
N ILE A 477 -3.20 -39.82 -18.15
CA ILE A 477 -2.82 -38.39 -18.22
C ILE A 477 -3.95 -37.55 -18.79
N ASN A 478 -4.64 -38.03 -19.82
CA ASN A 478 -5.80 -37.34 -20.37
C ASN A 478 -6.98 -37.32 -19.39
N LYS A 479 -7.07 -38.29 -18.49
CA LYS A 479 -8.09 -38.34 -17.44
C LYS A 479 -7.77 -37.41 -16.27
N LEU A 480 -6.46 -37.16 -15.99
CA LEU A 480 -6.01 -36.19 -15.00
C LEU A 480 -6.10 -34.75 -15.52
N LEU A 481 -5.76 -34.49 -16.77
CA LEU A 481 -5.94 -33.19 -17.42
C LEU A 481 -7.45 -32.83 -17.56
N LYS A 482 -8.30 -33.81 -17.88
CA LYS A 482 -9.74 -33.59 -17.88
C LYS A 482 -10.31 -33.34 -16.48
N LYS A 483 -9.74 -34.00 -15.45
CA LYS A 483 -10.13 -33.80 -14.06
C LYS A 483 -9.61 -32.48 -13.48
N SER A 484 -8.48 -31.96 -13.94
CA SER A 484 -8.00 -30.63 -13.57
C SER A 484 -8.83 -29.52 -14.23
N SER A 485 -9.24 -29.69 -15.50
CA SER A 485 -10.14 -28.74 -16.15
C SER A 485 -11.57 -28.76 -15.56
N ASP A 486 -12.03 -29.91 -15.08
CA ASP A 486 -13.32 -30.04 -14.39
C ASP A 486 -13.27 -29.46 -12.97
N ILE A 487 -12.10 -29.50 -12.29
CA ILE A 487 -11.87 -28.88 -10.98
C ILE A 487 -11.77 -27.35 -11.14
N ASP A 488 -11.15 -26.86 -12.18
CA ASP A 488 -11.10 -25.42 -12.48
C ASP A 488 -12.48 -24.84 -12.84
N GLN A 489 -13.36 -25.64 -13.45
CA GLN A 489 -14.74 -25.23 -13.71
C GLN A 489 -15.63 -25.26 -12.47
N VAL A 490 -15.41 -26.18 -11.53
CA VAL A 490 -16.17 -26.27 -10.27
C VAL A 490 -15.71 -25.22 -9.25
N ASN A 491 -14.43 -24.89 -9.22
CA ASN A 491 -13.91 -23.82 -8.33
C ASN A 491 -14.23 -22.40 -8.82
N ASN A 492 -14.68 -22.25 -10.06
CA ASN A 492 -15.14 -20.96 -10.58
C ASN A 492 -16.60 -20.62 -10.23
N ALA A 493 -17.35 -21.56 -9.67
CA ALA A 493 -18.80 -21.38 -9.44
C ALA A 493 -19.19 -20.96 -8.00
N GLU A 494 -18.31 -21.08 -6.98
CA GLU A 494 -18.69 -20.86 -5.58
C GLU A 494 -17.55 -20.28 -4.71
N ASP A 495 -16.85 -19.24 -5.17
CA ASP A 495 -15.99 -18.46 -4.31
C ASP A 495 -16.74 -17.19 -3.85
N PRO A 496 -17.24 -17.12 -2.58
CA PRO A 496 -17.90 -15.94 -2.06
C PRO A 496 -16.97 -14.72 -1.90
N SER A 497 -15.66 -14.88 -2.18
CA SER A 497 -14.70 -13.78 -2.22
C SER A 497 -14.60 -13.10 -3.59
N ARG A 498 -15.30 -13.61 -4.60
CA ARG A 498 -15.44 -12.95 -5.88
C ARG A 498 -16.49 -11.86 -5.79
N ASP A 499 -16.05 -10.67 -5.42
CA ASP A 499 -16.85 -9.47 -5.60
C ASP A 499 -17.01 -9.18 -7.09
N THR A 500 -18.13 -9.63 -7.67
CA THR A 500 -18.55 -9.34 -9.03
C THR A 500 -19.29 -8.01 -9.14
N SER A 501 -19.50 -7.30 -8.01
CA SER A 501 -20.18 -6.01 -7.99
C SER A 501 -19.25 -4.89 -8.45
N GLY A 502 -19.03 -4.73 -9.72
CA GLY A 502 -18.38 -3.54 -10.26
C GLY A 502 -17.44 -3.72 -11.44
N TRP A 503 -17.27 -4.92 -11.94
CA TRP A 503 -16.30 -5.19 -13.01
C TRP A 503 -16.82 -6.09 -14.14
N GLU A 504 -18.13 -6.10 -14.41
CA GLU A 504 -18.63 -6.63 -15.66
C GLU A 504 -18.28 -5.63 -16.77
N GLU A 505 -17.25 -5.96 -17.54
CA GLU A 505 -17.04 -5.38 -18.84
C GLU A 505 -18.20 -5.85 -19.72
N ALA A 506 -19.01 -4.92 -20.17
CA ALA A 506 -19.85 -5.17 -21.33
C ALA A 506 -18.91 -5.33 -22.52
N ASP A 507 -18.73 -6.56 -22.97
CA ASP A 507 -18.18 -6.87 -24.28
C ASP A 507 -19.18 -6.38 -25.35
N ASP A 508 -19.08 -5.11 -25.70
CA ASP A 508 -19.64 -4.59 -26.95
C ASP A 508 -18.64 -4.91 -28.06
N GLU A 509 -18.71 -6.13 -28.58
CA GLU A 509 -18.24 -6.41 -29.95
C GLU A 509 -19.13 -5.63 -30.91
N PRO A 510 -18.61 -4.73 -31.76
CA PRO A 510 -19.42 -4.10 -32.80
C PRO A 510 -19.73 -5.15 -33.87
N ALA A 511 -21.02 -5.44 -34.04
CA ALA A 511 -21.54 -6.24 -35.15
C ALA A 511 -21.08 -5.65 -36.49
N PRO A 512 -20.76 -6.48 -37.50
CA PRO A 512 -20.26 -6.02 -38.78
C PRO A 512 -21.32 -5.21 -39.53
N ILE A 513 -20.96 -3.97 -39.84
CA ILE A 513 -21.75 -3.04 -40.66
C ILE A 513 -21.82 -3.60 -42.10
N LYS A 514 -22.99 -4.00 -42.53
CA LYS A 514 -23.29 -4.24 -43.95
C LYS A 514 -23.41 -2.88 -44.65
N ILE A 515 -22.51 -2.63 -45.57
CA ILE A 515 -22.55 -1.49 -46.49
C ILE A 515 -23.61 -1.81 -47.55
N GLU A 516 -24.73 -1.11 -47.55
CA GLU A 516 -25.62 -0.99 -48.71
C GLU A 516 -25.49 0.41 -49.30
N THR A 517 -25.18 0.43 -50.58
CA THR A 517 -25.04 1.59 -51.46
C THR A 517 -26.37 2.28 -51.73
N PRO A 518 -26.39 3.62 -51.97
CA PRO A 518 -27.62 4.39 -52.12
C PRO A 518 -28.15 4.41 -53.58
N ALA A 519 -29.45 4.30 -53.73
CA ALA A 519 -30.17 4.64 -54.96
C ALA A 519 -31.02 5.88 -54.73
N SER A 520 -30.90 6.81 -55.66
CA SER A 520 -31.53 8.14 -55.74
C SER A 520 -32.99 8.12 -56.17
N PRO A 521 -33.69 9.26 -56.31
CA PRO A 521 -34.98 9.54 -55.69
C PRO A 521 -36.15 9.59 -56.70
N THR A 522 -37.36 9.45 -56.22
CA THR A 522 -38.55 9.93 -56.97
C THR A 522 -39.57 10.60 -56.06
N GLU A 523 -39.96 11.79 -56.51
CA GLU A 523 -40.97 12.69 -55.99
C GLU A 523 -42.35 12.07 -55.84
N THR A 524 -43.13 12.49 -54.85
CA THR A 524 -44.49 13.02 -55.06
C THR A 524 -45.05 13.75 -53.81
N LYS A 525 -45.66 14.86 -54.11
CA LYS A 525 -46.35 15.88 -53.29
C LYS A 525 -47.55 15.39 -52.49
N LYS A 526 -47.82 16.01 -51.34
CA LYS A 526 -49.01 16.83 -50.99
C LYS A 526 -49.07 17.10 -49.51
N ASP A 527 -48.88 18.37 -49.14
CA ASP A 527 -49.84 19.39 -48.69
C ASP A 527 -50.65 19.07 -47.42
N ARG A 528 -50.34 19.85 -46.35
CA ARG A 528 -51.22 20.71 -45.61
C ARG A 528 -50.58 21.28 -44.36
N THR A 529 -50.30 22.57 -44.45
CA THR A 529 -50.26 23.49 -43.31
C THR A 529 -51.68 23.93 -42.92
N PRO A 530 -51.93 24.41 -41.73
CA PRO A 530 -51.79 25.84 -41.42
C PRO A 530 -51.22 26.09 -40.02
N LYS A 531 -50.28 27.07 -39.93
CA LYS A 531 -50.40 28.46 -39.51
C LYS A 531 -51.13 28.68 -38.18
N VAL A 532 -50.48 29.30 -37.23
CA VAL A 532 -50.73 30.65 -36.78
C VAL A 532 -49.66 31.09 -35.74
N GLU A 533 -49.25 32.29 -35.93
CA GLU A 533 -48.23 33.11 -35.34
C GLU A 533 -48.59 33.70 -33.94
N PRO A 534 -47.78 34.66 -33.47
CA PRO A 534 -47.27 34.78 -32.06
C PRO A 534 -47.86 36.02 -31.36
N SER A 535 -47.64 36.12 -30.08
CA SER A 535 -47.62 37.42 -29.37
C SER A 535 -47.11 37.24 -27.96
N LYS A 536 -46.19 37.92 -27.60
CA LYS A 536 -45.81 39.26 -27.14
C LYS A 536 -45.15 39.23 -25.80
N GLU A 537 -43.97 39.79 -25.81
CA GLU A 537 -43.26 40.47 -24.72
C GLU A 537 -44.16 41.22 -23.74
N LEU A 538 -43.74 41.24 -22.49
CA LEU A 538 -43.81 42.40 -21.61
C LEU A 538 -42.81 42.25 -20.43
N LYS A 539 -41.72 42.98 -20.53
CA LYS A 539 -41.07 43.72 -19.43
C LYS A 539 -41.87 45.02 -19.26
N PRO A 540 -41.76 45.83 -18.27
CA PRO A 540 -40.68 46.10 -17.32
C PRO A 540 -41.09 46.64 -15.93
N GLU A 541 -40.10 46.76 -15.08
CA GLU A 541 -39.63 47.83 -14.19
C GLU A 541 -40.53 48.44 -13.10
N PRO A 542 -39.95 49.34 -12.28
CA PRO A 542 -39.80 49.14 -10.84
C PRO A 542 -40.51 50.26 -10.06
N VAL A 543 -40.75 50.12 -8.78
CA VAL A 543 -41.08 51.22 -7.92
C VAL A 543 -40.39 51.16 -6.58
N SER A 544 -39.75 52.21 -6.32
CA SER A 544 -38.92 52.70 -5.24
C SER A 544 -39.69 53.19 -3.99
N ILE A 545 -38.94 53.17 -2.87
CA ILE A 545 -38.83 54.22 -1.84
C ILE A 545 -39.96 54.42 -0.83
N ALA A 546 -39.60 54.27 0.45
CA ALA A 546 -39.60 55.24 1.57
C ALA A 546 -39.38 54.53 2.90
N THR A 547 -38.20 54.69 3.54
CA THR A 547 -37.85 55.61 4.64
C THR A 547 -38.93 55.85 5.68
N ASP A 548 -38.63 55.50 6.92
CA ASP A 548 -38.45 56.30 8.12
C ASP A 548 -38.24 55.41 9.34
N ARG A 549 -37.09 55.47 10.00
CA ARG A 549 -36.57 56.35 11.06
C ARG A 549 -37.15 56.14 12.44
N LYS A 550 -36.21 55.92 13.34
CA LYS A 550 -36.09 56.32 14.77
C LYS A 550 -36.71 55.41 15.81
N GLN A 551 -36.15 55.15 16.86
CA GLN A 551 -35.18 55.59 17.89
C GLN A 551 -35.23 54.56 19.00
N GLU A 552 -34.15 54.13 19.50
CA GLU A 552 -33.30 54.57 20.65
C GLU A 552 -33.68 54.00 22.02
N GLN A 553 -32.64 53.55 22.68
CA GLN A 553 -32.41 53.56 24.16
C GLN A 553 -33.04 52.39 24.95
N SER A 554 -32.43 51.72 25.88
CA SER A 554 -31.24 51.96 26.72
C SER A 554 -30.97 50.72 27.56
N LEU A 555 -29.72 50.47 27.87
CA LEU A 555 -29.23 49.70 29.04
C LEU A 555 -29.65 50.39 30.35
N PRO A 556 -29.70 49.69 31.50
CA PRO A 556 -28.56 49.69 32.42
C PRO A 556 -28.30 48.36 33.13
N GLN A 557 -27.11 48.06 33.33
CA GLN A 557 -26.13 47.87 34.39
C GLN A 557 -26.61 47.54 35.83
N GLU A 558 -25.86 46.56 36.38
CA GLU A 558 -25.37 46.37 37.76
C GLU A 558 -26.40 46.03 38.86
N GLU A 559 -26.12 45.07 39.72
CA GLU A 559 -25.14 44.97 40.80
C GLU A 559 -25.13 43.60 41.48
N LYS A 560 -23.96 43.14 41.82
CA LYS A 560 -23.37 42.56 42.99
C LYS A 560 -24.21 42.27 44.23
N SER A 561 -23.96 41.06 44.79
CA SER A 561 -23.46 40.84 46.19
C SER A 561 -23.58 39.33 46.50
N SER A 562 -22.53 38.57 46.71
CA SER A 562 -21.72 38.36 47.93
C SER A 562 -22.42 37.57 49.04
N GLU A 563 -21.71 36.58 49.45
CA GLU A 563 -21.46 35.99 50.78
C GLU A 563 -22.11 34.61 51.03
N LYS A 564 -21.25 33.66 51.14
CA LYS A 564 -20.47 33.07 52.28
C LYS A 564 -21.11 31.87 52.97
N THR A 565 -20.27 30.87 53.01
CA THR A 565 -19.87 29.95 54.12
C THR A 565 -20.80 28.84 54.58
N LYS A 566 -20.38 27.61 54.53
CA LYS A 566 -19.60 26.81 55.49
C LYS A 566 -19.79 25.31 55.25
N SER A 567 -18.68 24.61 55.18
CA SER A 567 -18.55 23.21 55.60
C SER A 567 -18.66 23.11 57.12
N PRO A 568 -18.93 21.93 57.71
CA PRO A 568 -17.85 21.00 58.09
C PRO A 568 -18.25 19.51 58.03
N GLU A 569 -17.26 18.70 57.69
CA GLU A 569 -16.49 17.75 58.55
C GLU A 569 -17.17 16.54 59.15
N GLN A 570 -16.56 15.39 58.79
CA GLN A 570 -16.18 14.24 59.64
C GLN A 570 -17.32 13.28 60.06
N GLU A 571 -17.17 11.97 60.11
CA GLU A 571 -16.08 11.06 60.52
C GLU A 571 -16.46 9.61 60.17
N LYS A 572 -15.42 8.81 59.78
CA LYS A 572 -15.02 7.47 60.24
C LYS A 572 -16.08 6.38 60.42
N SER A 573 -15.88 5.17 59.96
CA SER A 573 -14.93 4.11 60.33
C SER A 573 -15.32 2.83 59.65
N ALA A 574 -14.42 2.16 58.99
CA ALA A 574 -13.71 0.95 59.35
C ALA A 574 -14.63 -0.29 59.66
N THR A 575 -14.46 -1.33 58.87
CA THR A 575 -13.85 -2.62 59.23
C THR A 575 -14.19 -3.71 58.24
N SER A 576 -13.18 -4.32 57.66
CA SER A 576 -13.13 -5.71 57.20
C SER A 576 -13.09 -6.63 58.48
N PRO A 577 -13.07 -7.98 58.44
CA PRO A 577 -12.64 -8.89 57.39
C PRO A 577 -13.33 -10.29 57.39
N SER A 578 -12.73 -11.15 56.52
CA SER A 578 -12.59 -12.63 56.60
C SER A 578 -13.80 -13.51 56.20
N SER A 579 -13.61 -14.38 55.28
CA SER A 579 -12.80 -15.58 55.04
C SER A 579 -13.63 -16.88 55.09
N ILE A 580 -13.21 -17.82 54.20
CA ILE A 580 -13.31 -19.32 54.34
C ILE A 580 -14.64 -19.95 53.87
N THR A 581 -14.68 -20.92 53.01
CA THR A 581 -14.06 -22.15 52.62
C THR A 581 -14.95 -22.93 51.64
N ALA A 582 -14.26 -23.61 50.79
CA ALA A 582 -14.54 -24.82 50.03
C ALA A 582 -15.63 -25.80 50.52
N ALA A 583 -16.27 -26.47 49.56
CA ALA A 583 -16.39 -27.95 49.55
C ALA A 583 -16.97 -28.49 48.23
N LYS A 584 -16.34 -29.52 47.78
CA LYS A 584 -16.66 -30.56 46.81
C LYS A 584 -17.99 -31.30 47.13
N THR A 585 -18.59 -31.88 46.06
CA THR A 585 -18.98 -33.31 45.86
C THR A 585 -20.02 -33.38 44.74
N ALA A 586 -19.83 -34.01 43.69
CA ALA A 586 -19.81 -35.34 43.10
C ALA A 586 -21.14 -36.15 43.18
N ILE A 587 -21.42 -36.85 42.02
CA ILE A 587 -22.21 -38.09 41.83
C ILE A 587 -23.71 -37.90 41.56
N THR A 588 -24.29 -38.40 40.51
CA THR A 588 -24.47 -39.54 39.65
C THR A 588 -25.75 -39.43 38.83
N ALA A 589 -25.67 -39.70 37.57
CA ALA A 589 -26.28 -40.75 36.74
C ALA A 589 -27.80 -40.88 36.58
N SER A 590 -28.20 -40.97 35.34
CA SER A 590 -29.07 -41.97 34.71
C SER A 590 -30.15 -41.39 33.79
N SER A 591 -29.96 -41.51 32.53
CA SER A 591 -30.48 -42.42 31.48
C SER A 591 -31.73 -41.98 30.71
N LYS A 592 -31.63 -42.20 29.40
CA LYS A 592 -32.63 -42.52 28.35
C LYS A 592 -33.35 -41.33 27.68
N GLU A 593 -33.53 -41.22 26.39
CA GLU A 593 -33.42 -42.06 25.19
C GLU A 593 -33.42 -41.16 23.95
N GLU A 594 -32.75 -41.62 22.89
CA GLU A 594 -32.68 -41.14 21.51
C GLU A 594 -34.03 -41.20 20.75
N PRO A 595 -34.16 -40.83 19.43
CA PRO A 595 -33.10 -40.48 18.43
C PRO A 595 -33.49 -39.36 17.43
N SER A 596 -32.59 -38.76 16.72
CA SER A 596 -32.41 -38.88 15.26
C SER A 596 -31.61 -37.76 14.63
N ALA A 597 -30.83 -38.19 13.64
CA ALA A 597 -30.26 -37.54 12.48
C ALA A 597 -28.82 -37.09 12.56
N ALA A 598 -27.99 -37.93 11.99
CA ALA A 598 -26.57 -37.85 11.70
C ALA A 598 -26.21 -36.68 10.78
N LYS A 599 -25.17 -35.95 11.17
CA LYS A 599 -24.23 -35.34 10.22
C LYS A 599 -22.82 -35.84 10.55
N THR A 600 -22.31 -36.67 9.65
CA THR A 600 -21.00 -37.27 9.67
C THR A 600 -19.91 -36.23 9.51
N SER A 601 -19.10 -36.04 10.54
CA SER A 601 -17.78 -35.40 10.43
C SER A 601 -16.77 -36.39 9.86
N PRO A 602 -15.79 -35.93 9.03
CA PRO A 602 -14.78 -36.84 8.48
C PRO A 602 -13.83 -37.32 9.59
N LYS A 603 -13.70 -38.64 9.70
CA LYS A 603 -12.76 -39.31 10.59
C LYS A 603 -11.34 -38.89 10.25
N SER A 604 -10.58 -38.40 11.20
CA SER A 604 -9.14 -38.18 11.10
C SER A 604 -8.44 -39.49 10.74
N LEU A 605 -7.83 -39.51 9.56
CA LEU A 605 -6.93 -40.60 9.15
C LEU A 605 -5.74 -40.65 10.11
N GLY A 606 -5.43 -41.83 10.66
CA GLY A 606 -4.28 -42.03 11.54
C GLY A 606 -2.98 -41.59 10.85
N LEU A 607 -2.04 -41.04 11.62
CA LEU A 607 -0.77 -40.47 11.16
C LEU A 607 -0.02 -41.39 10.15
N LYS A 608 -0.07 -42.70 10.33
CA LYS A 608 0.54 -43.70 9.47
C LYS A 608 -0.07 -43.74 8.06
N GLN A 609 -1.38 -43.64 7.94
CA GLN A 609 -2.09 -43.59 6.64
C GLN A 609 -1.90 -42.23 5.92
N SER A 610 -1.69 -41.15 6.67
CA SER A 610 -1.36 -39.85 6.10
C SER A 610 0.05 -39.82 5.53
N VAL A 611 1.02 -40.45 6.23
CA VAL A 611 2.41 -40.58 5.75
C VAL A 611 2.49 -41.47 4.51
N GLU A 612 1.77 -42.60 4.48
CA GLU A 612 1.71 -43.46 3.29
C GLU A 612 1.09 -42.76 2.07
N LYS A 613 0.04 -41.96 2.26
CA LYS A 613 -0.52 -41.13 1.19
C LYS A 613 0.42 -40.06 0.71
N LEU A 614 1.16 -39.42 1.62
CA LEU A 614 2.15 -38.41 1.26
C LEU A 614 3.31 -39.02 0.47
N SER A 615 3.80 -40.17 0.87
CA SER A 615 4.84 -40.91 0.17
C SER A 615 4.40 -41.31 -1.24
N THR A 616 3.16 -41.73 -1.40
CA THR A 616 2.61 -42.09 -2.74
C THR A 616 2.45 -40.85 -3.62
N LEU A 617 2.09 -39.70 -3.06
CA LEU A 617 2.00 -38.42 -3.77
C LEU A 617 3.37 -37.89 -4.21
N VAL A 618 4.39 -38.04 -3.37
CA VAL A 618 5.77 -37.64 -3.72
C VAL A 618 6.29 -38.45 -4.90
N LEU A 619 6.11 -39.79 -4.91
CA LEU A 619 6.49 -40.64 -6.03
C LEU A 619 5.73 -40.29 -7.34
N GLN A 620 4.46 -39.89 -7.22
CA GLN A 620 3.68 -39.43 -8.39
C GLN A 620 4.17 -38.10 -8.92
N LEU A 621 4.61 -37.17 -8.04
CA LEU A 621 5.18 -35.89 -8.41
C LEU A 621 6.55 -36.04 -9.10
N GLU A 622 7.42 -36.91 -8.60
CA GLU A 622 8.69 -37.23 -9.25
C GLU A 622 8.49 -37.76 -10.68
N ASP A 623 7.52 -38.63 -10.89
CA ASP A 623 7.17 -39.17 -12.22
C ASP A 623 6.64 -38.10 -13.19
N VAL A 624 5.91 -37.11 -12.69
CA VAL A 624 5.43 -35.97 -13.49
C VAL A 624 6.56 -35.01 -13.86
N VAL A 625 7.48 -34.76 -12.94
CA VAL A 625 8.65 -33.92 -13.19
C VAL A 625 9.57 -34.52 -14.25
N ASP A 626 9.81 -35.84 -14.21
CA ASP A 626 10.62 -36.54 -15.22
C ASP A 626 9.98 -36.50 -16.62
N LYS A 627 8.63 -36.60 -16.69
CA LYS A 627 7.89 -36.45 -17.94
C LYS A 627 7.95 -35.04 -18.51
N LEU A 628 7.89 -34.03 -17.66
CA LEU A 628 8.03 -32.61 -18.04
C LEU A 628 9.44 -32.28 -18.54
N MET A 629 10.49 -32.81 -17.87
CA MET A 629 11.87 -32.65 -18.32
C MET A 629 12.07 -33.26 -19.72
N LYS A 630 11.52 -34.44 -19.96
CA LYS A 630 11.62 -35.10 -21.25
C LYS A 630 10.87 -34.37 -22.36
N ALA A 631 9.70 -33.80 -22.05
CA ALA A 631 8.93 -32.98 -22.99
C ALA A 631 9.63 -31.64 -23.32
N ASN A 632 10.39 -31.07 -22.37
CA ASN A 632 11.19 -29.88 -22.62
C ASN A 632 12.41 -30.19 -23.52
N LEU A 633 13.11 -31.29 -23.29
CA LEU A 633 14.19 -31.75 -24.16
C LEU A 633 13.71 -31.95 -25.61
N ASP A 634 12.52 -32.54 -25.81
CA ASP A 634 11.93 -32.74 -27.13
C ASP A 634 11.55 -31.42 -27.82
N LYS A 635 11.14 -30.42 -27.04
CA LYS A 635 10.89 -29.06 -27.54
C LYS A 635 12.17 -28.34 -27.97
N ASP A 636 13.23 -28.48 -27.18
CA ASP A 636 14.53 -27.87 -27.48
C ASP A 636 15.15 -28.47 -28.74
N GLU A 637 15.05 -29.80 -28.93
CA GLU A 637 15.44 -30.44 -30.18
C GLU A 637 14.64 -29.95 -31.40
N ARG A 638 13.33 -29.72 -31.23
CA ARG A 638 12.48 -29.18 -32.31
C ARG A 638 12.83 -27.73 -32.64
N LEU A 639 13.15 -26.92 -31.64
CA LEU A 639 13.62 -25.54 -31.83
C LEU A 639 14.94 -25.50 -32.59
N LEU A 640 15.89 -26.33 -32.23
CA LEU A 640 17.19 -26.45 -32.92
C LEU A 640 17.03 -26.86 -34.40
N LYS A 641 16.11 -27.80 -34.69
CA LYS A 641 15.77 -28.20 -36.08
C LYS A 641 15.08 -27.09 -36.87
N LEU A 642 14.27 -26.24 -36.20
CA LEU A 642 13.64 -25.08 -36.81
C LEU A 642 14.65 -23.97 -37.11
N GLU A 643 15.57 -23.70 -36.18
CA GLU A 643 16.66 -22.74 -36.37
C GLU A 643 17.59 -23.12 -37.52
N GLN A 644 17.93 -24.42 -37.64
CA GLN A 644 18.69 -24.92 -38.78
C GLN A 644 17.94 -24.72 -40.11
N LYS A 645 16.66 -25.01 -40.17
CA LYS A 645 15.85 -24.79 -41.36
C LYS A 645 15.71 -23.31 -41.74
N ILE A 646 15.59 -22.42 -40.77
CA ILE A 646 15.58 -20.97 -40.99
C ILE A 646 16.92 -20.49 -41.55
N GLY A 647 18.03 -21.03 -41.00
CA GLY A 647 19.38 -20.74 -41.49
C GLY A 647 19.65 -21.25 -42.92
N GLU A 648 18.99 -22.35 -43.33
CA GLU A 648 19.05 -22.87 -44.69
C GLU A 648 18.18 -22.07 -45.70
N LEU A 649 17.08 -21.47 -45.22
CA LEU A 649 16.19 -20.64 -46.05
C LEU A 649 16.67 -19.19 -46.20
N SER A 650 17.60 -18.78 -45.35
CA SER A 650 18.20 -17.42 -45.38
C SER A 650 19.51 -17.34 -46.19
N LYS A 651 19.97 -18.44 -46.75
CA LYS A 651 21.05 -18.54 -47.76
C LYS A 651 20.49 -18.66 -49.16
#